data_8df20d6930e6958f192902b3bcb01770
#
_entry.id   8df20d6930e6958f192902b3bcb01770
#
_cell.length_a   1.000
_cell.length_b   1.000
_cell.length_c   1.000
_cell.angle_alpha   90.00
_cell.angle_beta   90.00
_cell.angle_gamma   90.00
#
_symmetry.space_group_name_H-M   'P 1'
#
loop_
_entity.id
_entity.type
_entity.pdbx_description
1 polymer ?
#
loop_
_entity_poly.entity_id
_entity_poly.type
_entity_poly.pdbx_seq_one_letter_code
_entity_poly.pdbx_strand_id
1 'polypeptide(L)'
;MWKKRLSALALTAVMAVSISAPALAAETEAPATRDESAAMAAQYAAQYGGAVSVQYAVWQDGEITVSGHAGVYSKSENRVLLDTDLYGIGSVSKMYVTAAVMQLVEQGKINLDAPVTKYLPEFKMADERYKDITVRMLLNHSSGLMSATHNMLLFADDDRSATENLLETLSTQRLAAAPGAYSTYCNTGFTLAELVVEAVSGKTFPEYLHEAILAPNGLENTFTPQDEFDTSRLVKTYLGEDPRALPQDCLGTVGTGGIYANAADLAAFGGLLCSDELLTSASLDAMASPEYSNGIWPDDADDALAFGLGWDTVSLAPFSYNDIQALAKGGDTQYYHAALVVLPEYDMAAAVLTSGGVSTYNQMAASRMLIDALTEQGVAVDETVPTLPAANPSQTMPAELMDYSGYYASTLQQFKVDISADGVLTLQSLTVPSAPAQTFYYFDDGSFRDQTGAAAMVKPVVEENGETYLWQKAYAFLPGLTVLPTSNYVGQKVEPAQLTEDVQAAWDKWNTTSVLPLNEKYSSQVWLSLGSAAVTELPEYIPGYVGAQKIVDANHTQFAVQVPGNAGRDGSDVTVWEEDGHVWMSAQGLLYADASIAQPIYCGAGAYSTVQPDGYARWYTVGSAAGLTIQVEIEGNGGFYVYDGTGSLAASSVVWGDSTVTLPENGVIAFAGDAGARFHISVVPAA
;
A
#
# COMPACT_ATOMS: atom_id res chain seq x y z
N MET A 1 4.66 -28.99 -5.71
CA MET A 1 5.86 -28.14 -5.67
C MET A 1 5.53 -26.64 -5.65
N TRP A 2 4.28 -26.24 -5.55
CA TRP A 2 3.77 -24.84 -5.56
C TRP A 2 3.81 -24.14 -4.19
N LYS A 3 4.09 -24.85 -3.11
CA LYS A 3 3.93 -24.41 -1.70
C LYS A 3 4.97 -23.43 -1.14
N LYS A 4 5.85 -22.80 -1.90
CA LYS A 4 7.01 -22.11 -1.29
C LYS A 4 7.30 -20.66 -1.70
N ARG A 5 6.43 -19.93 -2.42
CA ARG A 5 6.76 -18.56 -2.87
C ARG A 5 5.71 -17.47 -2.68
N LEU A 6 4.62 -17.71 -1.96
CA LEU A 6 3.61 -16.67 -1.60
C LEU A 6 4.03 -15.75 -0.43
N SER A 7 5.25 -15.88 0.08
CA SER A 7 5.70 -15.21 1.31
C SER A 7 6.58 -13.97 1.11
N ALA A 8 6.79 -13.49 -0.09
CA ALA A 8 7.82 -12.45 -0.32
C ALA A 8 7.30 -11.00 -0.31
N LEU A 9 6.00 -10.75 -0.40
CA LEU A 9 5.43 -9.40 -0.46
C LEU A 9 4.74 -8.93 0.84
N ALA A 10 4.53 -9.81 1.80
CA ALA A 10 3.89 -9.47 3.08
C ALA A 10 4.88 -9.35 4.26
N LEU A 11 6.19 -9.39 4.03
CA LEU A 11 7.20 -9.48 5.11
C LEU A 11 7.74 -8.13 5.59
N THR A 12 7.16 -7.00 5.19
CA THR A 12 7.75 -5.69 5.49
C THR A 12 7.15 -4.92 6.66
N ALA A 13 6.25 -5.51 7.42
CA ALA A 13 5.69 -4.71 8.49
C ALA A 13 5.40 -5.48 9.76
N VAL A 14 6.21 -6.04 10.52
CA VAL A 14 5.97 -6.32 11.93
C VAL A 14 6.93 -7.37 12.52
N MET A 15 8.04 -7.52 11.97
CA MET A 15 9.10 -7.98 12.81
C MET A 15 10.02 -6.80 13.02
N ALA A 16 10.25 -6.41 14.27
CA ALA A 16 11.49 -5.74 14.59
C ALA A 16 12.57 -6.68 14.05
N VAL A 17 12.77 -6.60 12.77
CA VAL A 17 13.97 -7.10 12.18
C VAL A 17 15.01 -6.33 12.95
N SER A 18 15.74 -7.02 13.83
CA SER A 18 17.13 -6.71 13.93
C SER A 18 17.59 -6.71 12.46
N ILE A 19 17.45 -5.56 11.81
CA ILE A 19 18.18 -5.27 10.60
C ILE A 19 19.61 -5.26 11.09
N SER A 20 20.22 -6.46 11.09
CA SER A 20 21.65 -6.54 10.97
C SER A 20 21.90 -5.92 9.61
N ALA A 21 22.02 -4.59 9.60
CA ALA A 21 22.55 -3.87 8.48
C ALA A 21 23.76 -4.67 8.03
N PRO A 22 23.85 -5.12 6.77
CA PRO A 22 25.12 -5.63 6.28
C PRO A 22 26.14 -4.58 6.67
N ALA A 23 27.21 -4.96 7.31
CA ALA A 23 28.27 -4.06 7.73
C ALA A 23 28.86 -3.38 6.49
N LEU A 24 28.21 -2.35 6.03
CA LEU A 24 28.71 -1.34 5.10
C LEU A 24 29.33 -0.22 5.92
N ALA A 25 30.20 -0.59 6.87
CA ALA A 25 31.18 0.31 7.43
C ALA A 25 32.38 0.38 6.47
N ALA A 26 32.18 0.93 5.28
CA ALA A 26 33.25 1.69 4.68
C ALA A 26 33.31 3.00 5.48
N GLU A 27 34.47 3.32 6.06
CA GLU A 27 34.77 4.67 6.52
C GLU A 27 34.67 5.60 5.28
N THR A 28 33.46 6.06 4.96
CA THR A 28 33.27 7.16 4.01
C THR A 28 33.66 8.43 4.80
N GLU A 29 34.58 9.21 4.24
CA GLU A 29 34.83 10.58 4.76
C GLU A 29 33.47 11.27 4.89
N ALA A 30 33.31 12.05 5.98
CA ALA A 30 32.08 12.85 6.14
C ALA A 30 31.91 13.78 4.93
N PRO A 31 30.67 13.95 4.41
CA PRO A 31 30.43 14.82 3.26
C PRO A 31 30.93 16.23 3.55
N ALA A 32 31.57 16.85 2.56
CA ALA A 32 32.15 18.18 2.71
C ALA A 32 31.13 19.29 2.48
N THR A 33 30.03 18.98 1.76
CA THR A 33 28.97 19.93 1.39
C THR A 33 27.59 19.32 1.60
N ARG A 34 26.57 20.18 1.67
CA ARG A 34 25.15 19.77 1.76
C ARG A 34 24.73 18.95 0.53
N ASP A 35 25.16 19.33 -0.67
CA ASP A 35 24.87 18.60 -1.90
C ASP A 35 25.44 17.18 -1.88
N GLU A 36 26.67 17.00 -1.39
CA GLU A 36 27.29 15.69 -1.24
C GLU A 36 26.55 14.83 -0.19
N SER A 37 26.13 15.45 0.91
CA SER A 37 25.33 14.76 1.94
C SER A 37 23.98 14.31 1.40
N ALA A 38 23.26 15.18 0.67
CA ALA A 38 21.99 14.85 0.06
C ALA A 38 22.13 13.74 -0.99
N ALA A 39 23.15 13.81 -1.85
CA ALA A 39 23.42 12.75 -2.82
C ALA A 39 23.71 11.41 -2.13
N MET A 40 24.47 11.43 -1.02
CA MET A 40 24.79 10.23 -0.26
C MET A 40 23.58 9.65 0.43
N ALA A 41 22.72 10.45 1.07
CA ALA A 41 21.47 10.01 1.68
C ALA A 41 20.52 9.36 0.65
N ALA A 42 20.38 9.99 -0.52
CA ALA A 42 19.59 9.43 -1.62
C ALA A 42 20.15 8.10 -2.13
N GLN A 43 21.46 7.97 -2.25
CA GLN A 43 22.10 6.71 -2.64
C GLN A 43 21.91 5.63 -1.59
N TYR A 44 21.97 5.94 -0.30
CA TYR A 44 21.69 4.98 0.77
C TYR A 44 20.22 4.51 0.73
N ALA A 45 19.25 5.42 0.55
CA ALA A 45 17.85 5.03 0.41
C ALA A 45 17.64 4.09 -0.78
N ALA A 46 18.23 4.41 -1.93
CA ALA A 46 18.17 3.57 -3.12
C ALA A 46 18.84 2.21 -2.90
N GLN A 47 20.02 2.18 -2.26
CA GLN A 47 20.77 0.95 -2.03
C GLN A 47 20.06 0.03 -1.01
N TYR A 48 19.58 0.56 0.11
CA TYR A 48 18.85 -0.21 1.11
C TYR A 48 17.53 -0.75 0.58
N GLY A 49 16.83 0.03 -0.25
CA GLY A 49 15.59 -0.37 -0.89
C GLY A 49 15.74 -1.23 -2.15
N GLY A 50 16.93 -1.31 -2.72
CA GLY A 50 17.16 -1.97 -4.01
C GLY A 50 16.58 -1.21 -5.21
N ALA A 51 16.55 0.12 -5.14
CA ALA A 51 16.02 0.96 -6.21
C ALA A 51 16.95 1.01 -7.45
N VAL A 52 16.36 1.16 -8.62
CA VAL A 52 17.07 1.30 -9.90
C VAL A 52 17.56 2.73 -10.10
N SER A 53 16.79 3.68 -9.62
CA SER A 53 17.12 5.12 -9.66
C SER A 53 16.49 5.84 -8.48
N VAL A 54 17.06 7.01 -8.17
CA VAL A 54 16.56 7.96 -7.19
C VAL A 54 16.66 9.37 -7.74
N GLN A 55 15.68 10.21 -7.44
CA GLN A 55 15.68 11.65 -7.68
C GLN A 55 15.27 12.35 -6.38
N TYR A 56 15.88 13.49 -6.07
CA TYR A 56 15.61 14.23 -4.84
C TYR A 56 15.69 15.74 -5.05
N ALA A 57 14.97 16.47 -4.20
CA ALA A 57 15.05 17.93 -4.14
C ALA A 57 14.72 18.44 -2.74
N VAL A 58 15.31 19.59 -2.40
CA VAL A 58 15.02 20.36 -1.18
C VAL A 58 14.57 21.75 -1.59
N TRP A 59 13.38 22.12 -1.14
CA TRP A 59 12.84 23.46 -1.16
C TRP A 59 13.19 24.20 0.12
N GLN A 60 13.56 25.45 0.02
CA GLN A 60 13.83 26.32 1.15
C GLN A 60 13.65 27.79 0.77
N ASP A 61 12.92 28.56 1.58
CA ASP A 61 12.75 30.00 1.43
C ASP A 61 12.35 30.45 0.00
N GLY A 62 11.44 29.69 -0.65
CA GLY A 62 10.89 30.07 -1.96
C GLY A 62 11.61 29.48 -3.18
N GLU A 63 12.67 28.67 -3.01
CA GLU A 63 13.44 28.09 -4.13
C GLU A 63 13.93 26.66 -3.86
N ILE A 64 14.26 25.96 -4.95
CA ILE A 64 14.96 24.66 -4.85
C ILE A 64 16.45 24.95 -4.59
N THR A 65 16.93 24.60 -3.40
CA THR A 65 18.31 24.86 -2.95
C THR A 65 19.25 23.68 -3.19
N VAL A 66 18.72 22.45 -3.21
CA VAL A 66 19.44 21.21 -3.50
C VAL A 66 18.58 20.36 -4.42
N SER A 67 19.16 19.78 -5.46
CA SER A 67 18.49 18.76 -6.26
C SER A 67 19.51 17.83 -6.91
N GLY A 68 19.08 16.63 -7.25
CA GLY A 68 19.92 15.68 -7.97
C GLY A 68 19.26 14.33 -8.19
N HIS A 69 20.02 13.46 -8.82
CA HIS A 69 19.57 12.10 -9.13
C HIS A 69 20.74 11.12 -9.16
N ALA A 70 20.45 9.82 -9.00
CA ALA A 70 21.43 8.76 -9.15
C ALA A 70 20.76 7.49 -9.71
N GLY A 71 21.58 6.56 -10.23
CA GLY A 71 21.09 5.35 -10.88
C GLY A 71 20.89 5.53 -12.38
N VAL A 72 19.94 4.79 -12.96
CA VAL A 72 19.70 4.77 -14.41
C VAL A 72 18.24 5.05 -14.74
N TYR A 73 18.00 5.72 -15.85
CA TYR A 73 16.65 5.88 -16.40
C TYR A 73 16.05 4.54 -16.80
N SER A 74 16.85 3.67 -17.41
CA SER A 74 16.46 2.35 -17.89
C SER A 74 17.65 1.40 -17.83
N LYS A 75 17.39 0.11 -17.50
CA LYS A 75 18.43 -0.96 -17.55
C LYS A 75 18.86 -1.32 -18.98
N SER A 76 18.06 -0.99 -19.99
CA SER A 76 18.30 -1.38 -21.39
C SER A 76 18.55 -0.21 -22.34
N GLU A 77 18.11 1.00 -22.00
CA GLU A 77 18.26 2.19 -22.82
C GLU A 77 19.48 3.00 -22.35
N ASN A 78 20.35 3.36 -23.28
CA ASN A 78 21.51 4.21 -22.97
C ASN A 78 21.12 5.70 -22.94
N ARG A 79 20.17 6.06 -22.05
CA ARG A 79 19.68 7.40 -21.80
C ARG A 79 20.07 7.84 -20.39
N VAL A 80 20.60 9.03 -20.28
CA VAL A 80 20.93 9.64 -18.98
C VAL A 80 19.64 10.03 -18.26
N LEU A 81 19.61 9.80 -16.96
CA LEU A 81 18.56 10.31 -16.07
C LEU A 81 18.64 11.84 -16.02
N LEU A 82 17.50 12.53 -16.02
CA LEU A 82 17.38 13.98 -16.03
C LEU A 82 16.54 14.46 -14.84
N ASP A 83 16.76 15.69 -14.38
CA ASP A 83 15.97 16.31 -13.32
C ASP A 83 14.49 16.53 -13.71
N THR A 84 14.20 16.49 -15.00
CA THR A 84 12.84 16.58 -15.55
C THR A 84 12.16 15.23 -15.71
N ASP A 85 12.83 14.12 -15.39
CA ASP A 85 12.21 12.79 -15.43
C ASP A 85 11.18 12.63 -14.33
N LEU A 86 10.18 11.81 -14.62
CA LEU A 86 8.97 11.67 -13.81
C LEU A 86 8.91 10.31 -13.13
N TYR A 87 8.30 10.31 -11.97
CA TYR A 87 8.00 9.12 -11.16
C TYR A 87 6.54 9.16 -10.73
N GLY A 88 5.91 8.01 -10.56
CA GLY A 88 4.66 7.93 -9.81
C GLY A 88 4.90 8.28 -8.35
N ILE A 89 4.12 9.20 -7.80
CA ILE A 89 4.29 9.61 -6.39
C ILE A 89 3.39 8.83 -5.43
N GLY A 90 2.59 7.88 -5.96
CA GLY A 90 1.72 7.04 -5.15
C GLY A 90 0.88 7.87 -4.18
N SER A 91 0.78 7.40 -2.94
CA SER A 91 -0.07 8.04 -1.93
C SER A 91 0.31 9.46 -1.52
N VAL A 92 1.44 10.03 -1.98
CA VAL A 92 1.67 11.47 -1.83
C VAL A 92 0.61 12.28 -2.60
N SER A 93 -0.03 11.69 -3.62
CA SER A 93 -1.21 12.26 -4.31
C SER A 93 -2.35 12.67 -3.38
N LYS A 94 -2.48 12.01 -2.23
CA LYS A 94 -3.49 12.32 -1.20
C LYS A 94 -3.34 13.75 -0.66
N MET A 95 -2.13 14.30 -0.66
CA MET A 95 -1.89 15.68 -0.22
C MET A 95 -2.53 16.70 -1.18
N TYR A 96 -2.53 16.40 -2.49
CA TYR A 96 -3.20 17.24 -3.49
C TYR A 96 -4.73 17.21 -3.35
N VAL A 97 -5.32 16.02 -3.08
CA VAL A 97 -6.76 15.92 -2.76
C VAL A 97 -7.09 16.68 -1.48
N THR A 98 -6.26 16.52 -0.44
CA THR A 98 -6.46 17.25 0.82
C THR A 98 -6.41 18.75 0.61
N ALA A 99 -5.42 19.25 -0.14
CA ALA A 99 -5.33 20.67 -0.49
C ALA A 99 -6.56 21.15 -1.27
N ALA A 100 -7.05 20.37 -2.23
CA ALA A 100 -8.27 20.67 -2.98
C ALA A 100 -9.52 20.76 -2.07
N VAL A 101 -9.67 19.79 -1.17
CA VAL A 101 -10.76 19.82 -0.16
C VAL A 101 -10.64 21.05 0.72
N MET A 102 -9.44 21.39 1.21
CA MET A 102 -9.22 22.55 2.08
C MET A 102 -9.46 23.88 1.36
N GLN A 103 -9.08 24.02 0.09
CA GLN A 103 -9.47 25.19 -0.72
C GLN A 103 -10.99 25.35 -0.82
N LEU A 104 -11.73 24.24 -0.97
CA LEU A 104 -13.20 24.28 -0.99
C LEU A 104 -13.80 24.55 0.40
N VAL A 105 -13.11 24.17 1.48
CA VAL A 105 -13.46 24.54 2.86
C VAL A 105 -13.31 26.06 3.05
N GLU A 106 -12.19 26.65 2.63
CA GLU A 106 -11.96 28.10 2.70
C GLU A 106 -12.98 28.91 1.91
N GLN A 107 -13.46 28.35 0.78
CA GLN A 107 -14.54 28.94 -0.01
C GLN A 107 -15.92 28.76 0.64
N GLY A 108 -16.02 28.08 1.79
CA GLY A 108 -17.28 27.78 2.48
C GLY A 108 -18.18 26.77 1.76
N LYS A 109 -17.65 26.08 0.75
CA LYS A 109 -18.38 25.07 -0.05
C LYS A 109 -18.40 23.70 0.63
N ILE A 110 -17.33 23.36 1.34
CA ILE A 110 -17.21 22.13 2.15
C ILE A 110 -17.12 22.51 3.63
N ASN A 111 -17.75 21.70 4.48
CA ASN A 111 -17.50 21.66 5.92
C ASN A 111 -16.95 20.28 6.24
N LEU A 112 -15.76 20.22 6.82
CA LEU A 112 -15.07 18.96 7.16
C LEU A 112 -15.92 18.03 8.03
N ASP A 113 -16.71 18.59 8.94
CA ASP A 113 -17.51 17.83 9.90
C ASP A 113 -18.95 17.54 9.40
N ALA A 114 -19.25 17.90 8.15
CA ALA A 114 -20.50 17.50 7.52
C ALA A 114 -20.42 16.08 6.95
N PRO A 115 -21.52 15.33 6.98
CA PRO A 115 -21.56 13.99 6.40
C PRO A 115 -21.29 14.02 4.88
N VAL A 116 -20.58 13.02 4.39
CA VAL A 116 -20.26 12.86 2.96
C VAL A 116 -21.53 12.83 2.09
N THR A 117 -22.62 12.26 2.60
CA THR A 117 -23.92 12.22 1.94
C THR A 117 -24.52 13.60 1.61
N LYS A 118 -24.05 14.66 2.25
CA LYS A 118 -24.43 16.04 1.91
C LYS A 118 -23.88 16.45 0.53
N TYR A 119 -22.72 15.96 0.15
CA TYR A 119 -22.03 16.32 -1.09
C TYR A 119 -22.21 15.25 -2.16
N LEU A 120 -22.34 13.98 -1.73
CA LEU A 120 -22.60 12.81 -2.57
C LEU A 120 -23.92 12.15 -2.14
N PRO A 121 -25.09 12.70 -2.55
CA PRO A 121 -26.40 12.19 -2.11
C PRO A 121 -26.70 10.77 -2.58
N GLU A 122 -25.98 10.29 -3.61
CA GLU A 122 -26.10 8.93 -4.13
C GLU A 122 -25.25 7.91 -3.37
N PHE A 123 -24.31 8.38 -2.51
CA PHE A 123 -23.51 7.51 -1.68
C PHE A 123 -24.39 6.71 -0.72
N LYS A 124 -24.29 5.38 -0.81
CA LYS A 124 -25.03 4.41 0.03
C LYS A 124 -24.14 3.21 0.31
N MET A 125 -24.36 2.58 1.46
CA MET A 125 -23.76 1.30 1.82
C MET A 125 -24.82 0.36 2.40
N ALA A 126 -24.50 -0.93 2.52
CA ALA A 126 -25.34 -1.91 3.20
C ALA A 126 -25.39 -1.66 4.72
N ASP A 127 -24.48 -0.89 5.28
CA ASP A 127 -24.39 -0.54 6.69
C ASP A 127 -24.84 0.91 6.89
N GLU A 128 -25.97 1.12 7.57
CA GLU A 128 -26.61 2.43 7.76
C GLU A 128 -25.70 3.49 8.44
N ARG A 129 -24.64 3.06 9.15
CA ARG A 129 -23.66 3.96 9.77
C ARG A 129 -22.87 4.79 8.77
N TYR A 130 -22.89 4.47 7.47
CA TYR A 130 -22.26 5.27 6.43
C TYR A 130 -22.71 6.73 6.42
N LYS A 131 -23.92 7.00 6.95
CA LYS A 131 -24.49 8.36 7.06
C LYS A 131 -23.73 9.26 8.02
N ASP A 132 -22.96 8.66 8.93
CA ASP A 132 -22.19 9.37 9.95
C ASP A 132 -20.74 9.65 9.47
N ILE A 133 -20.34 9.16 8.31
CA ILE A 133 -19.01 9.42 7.74
C ILE A 133 -18.95 10.89 7.32
N THR A 134 -18.03 11.65 7.92
CA THR A 134 -17.76 13.05 7.57
C THR A 134 -16.60 13.17 6.58
N VAL A 135 -16.47 14.34 5.94
CA VAL A 135 -15.32 14.62 5.04
C VAL A 135 -14.00 14.55 5.81
N ARG A 136 -13.95 15.02 7.06
CA ARG A 136 -12.77 14.88 7.95
C ARG A 136 -12.33 13.43 8.08
N MET A 137 -13.28 12.52 8.30
CA MET A 137 -13.01 11.09 8.48
C MET A 137 -12.44 10.40 7.22
N LEU A 138 -12.66 10.97 6.04
CA LEU A 138 -12.00 10.51 4.81
C LEU A 138 -10.51 10.86 4.82
N LEU A 139 -10.17 12.08 5.27
CA LEU A 139 -8.81 12.64 5.21
C LEU A 139 -7.92 12.17 6.36
N ASN A 140 -8.48 11.79 7.50
CA ASN A 140 -7.74 11.30 8.68
C ASN A 140 -7.81 9.77 8.84
N HIS A 141 -8.33 9.05 7.83
CA HIS A 141 -8.44 7.60 7.82
C HIS A 141 -9.36 6.98 8.89
N SER A 142 -10.31 7.74 9.47
CA SER A 142 -11.22 7.23 10.51
C SER A 142 -12.64 6.91 10.03
N SER A 143 -12.85 6.80 8.71
CA SER A 143 -14.16 6.54 8.12
C SER A 143 -14.78 5.17 8.45
N GLY A 144 -13.98 4.21 8.85
CA GLY A 144 -14.39 2.82 9.06
C GLY A 144 -14.66 2.02 7.79
N LEU A 145 -14.34 2.57 6.61
CA LEU A 145 -14.48 1.90 5.32
C LEU A 145 -13.46 0.76 5.19
N MET A 146 -13.86 -0.32 4.53
CA MET A 146 -12.94 -1.31 3.97
C MET A 146 -12.39 -0.79 2.63
N SER A 147 -11.12 -1.02 2.36
CA SER A 147 -10.53 -0.62 1.09
C SER A 147 -11.03 -1.49 -0.07
N ALA A 148 -11.34 -0.85 -1.22
CA ALA A 148 -11.56 -1.54 -2.48
C ALA A 148 -10.32 -1.35 -3.36
N THR A 149 -9.84 -2.42 -4.00
CA THR A 149 -8.63 -2.41 -4.84
C THR A 149 -8.88 -2.86 -6.28
N HIS A 150 -10.11 -3.28 -6.59
CA HIS A 150 -10.51 -3.76 -7.91
C HIS A 150 -10.29 -2.71 -9.01
N ASN A 151 -9.63 -3.09 -10.09
CA ASN A 151 -9.32 -2.24 -11.25
C ASN A 151 -8.60 -0.91 -10.93
N MET A 152 -7.88 -0.83 -9.82
CA MET A 152 -7.22 0.40 -9.40
C MET A 152 -5.81 0.57 -10.02
N LEU A 153 -5.06 -0.53 -10.11
CA LEU A 153 -3.67 -0.57 -10.59
C LEU A 153 -3.62 -1.09 -12.02
N LEU A 154 -3.25 -0.24 -12.98
CA LEU A 154 -3.31 -0.53 -14.41
C LEU A 154 -1.95 -0.28 -15.10
N PHE A 155 -1.77 -0.83 -16.29
CA PHE A 155 -0.66 -0.57 -17.17
C PHE A 155 -1.08 0.20 -18.41
N ALA A 156 -0.44 1.34 -18.67
CA ALA A 156 -0.62 2.18 -19.85
C ALA A 156 -2.12 2.41 -20.18
N ASP A 157 -2.90 2.69 -19.14
CA ASP A 157 -4.36 2.80 -19.23
C ASP A 157 -4.82 3.94 -18.32
N ASP A 158 -5.53 4.90 -18.89
CA ASP A 158 -6.03 6.12 -18.23
C ASP A 158 -7.45 5.95 -17.66
N ASP A 159 -7.95 4.71 -17.58
CA ASP A 159 -9.28 4.37 -17.10
C ASP A 159 -9.51 4.79 -15.65
N ARG A 160 -10.59 5.52 -15.42
CA ARG A 160 -11.05 5.97 -14.10
C ARG A 160 -12.25 5.18 -13.59
N SER A 161 -12.57 4.03 -14.19
CA SER A 161 -13.74 3.23 -13.79
C SER A 161 -13.72 2.82 -12.31
N ALA A 162 -12.54 2.65 -11.71
CA ALA A 162 -12.40 2.39 -10.27
C ALA A 162 -12.90 3.56 -9.40
N THR A 163 -12.72 4.82 -9.85
CA THR A 163 -13.29 6.01 -9.21
C THR A 163 -14.77 6.17 -9.54
N GLU A 164 -15.14 6.06 -10.82
CA GLU A 164 -16.49 6.30 -11.31
C GLU A 164 -17.52 5.29 -10.77
N ASN A 165 -17.13 4.02 -10.64
CA ASN A 165 -17.99 2.95 -10.12
C ASN A 165 -17.86 2.75 -8.61
N LEU A 166 -17.10 3.60 -7.89
CA LEU A 166 -16.87 3.40 -6.47
C LEU A 166 -18.16 3.36 -5.66
N LEU A 167 -19.10 4.26 -5.92
CA LEU A 167 -20.36 4.34 -5.17
C LEU A 167 -21.21 3.07 -5.37
N GLU A 168 -21.19 2.48 -6.58
CA GLU A 168 -21.85 1.20 -6.84
C GLU A 168 -21.17 0.07 -6.05
N THR A 169 -19.84 0.00 -6.10
CA THR A 169 -19.07 -1.00 -5.35
C THR A 169 -19.34 -0.92 -3.85
N LEU A 170 -19.37 0.29 -3.28
CA LEU A 170 -19.63 0.49 -1.85
C LEU A 170 -21.07 0.17 -1.45
N SER A 171 -22.03 0.23 -2.38
CA SER A 171 -23.46 0.06 -2.06
C SER A 171 -23.80 -1.27 -1.41
N THR A 172 -23.00 -2.31 -1.69
CA THR A 172 -23.18 -3.67 -1.15
C THR A 172 -22.27 -3.96 0.06
N GLN A 173 -21.35 -3.06 0.39
CA GLN A 173 -20.38 -3.26 1.46
C GLN A 173 -20.90 -2.73 2.80
N ARG A 174 -20.40 -3.31 3.89
CA ARG A 174 -20.54 -2.80 5.26
C ARG A 174 -19.29 -2.05 5.69
N LEU A 175 -19.36 -1.40 6.84
CA LEU A 175 -18.20 -0.80 7.50
C LEU A 175 -17.44 -1.84 8.34
N ALA A 176 -16.13 -1.73 8.38
CA ALA A 176 -15.25 -2.50 9.27
C ALA A 176 -15.41 -2.05 10.73
N ALA A 177 -15.58 -0.75 10.95
CA ALA A 177 -15.75 -0.15 12.26
C ALA A 177 -16.78 0.98 12.23
N ALA A 178 -17.17 1.51 13.39
CA ALA A 178 -17.94 2.73 13.46
C ALA A 178 -17.11 3.92 12.95
N PRO A 179 -17.70 4.85 12.18
CA PRO A 179 -17.03 6.08 11.79
C PRO A 179 -16.48 6.83 13.01
N GLY A 180 -15.22 7.24 12.95
CA GLY A 180 -14.53 7.94 14.03
C GLY A 180 -13.99 7.07 15.16
N ALA A 181 -14.18 5.74 15.13
CA ALA A 181 -13.74 4.88 16.22
C ALA A 181 -12.21 4.83 16.36
N TYR A 182 -11.49 4.81 15.25
CA TYR A 182 -10.03 4.87 15.17
C TYR A 182 -9.59 5.17 13.73
N SER A 183 -8.33 5.58 13.58
CA SER A 183 -7.74 5.79 12.25
C SER A 183 -7.03 4.52 11.79
N THR A 184 -7.43 4.01 10.60
CA THR A 184 -6.73 2.93 9.89
C THR A 184 -6.62 3.30 8.42
N TYR A 185 -5.42 3.16 7.86
CA TYR A 185 -5.12 3.66 6.51
C TYR A 185 -6.14 3.16 5.48
N CYS A 186 -6.78 4.08 4.76
CA CYS A 186 -7.90 3.78 3.86
C CYS A 186 -7.80 4.53 2.53
N ASN A 187 -7.48 3.81 1.45
CA ASN A 187 -7.44 4.36 0.09
C ASN A 187 -8.83 4.81 -0.39
N THR A 188 -9.85 4.00 -0.13
CA THR A 188 -11.24 4.28 -0.52
C THR A 188 -11.75 5.62 0.01
N GLY A 189 -11.33 6.01 1.23
CA GLY A 189 -11.66 7.31 1.80
C GLY A 189 -11.18 8.47 0.91
N PHE A 190 -9.97 8.39 0.37
CA PHE A 190 -9.43 9.42 -0.53
C PHE A 190 -10.05 9.41 -1.92
N THR A 191 -10.45 8.25 -2.43
CA THR A 191 -11.24 8.20 -3.68
C THR A 191 -12.63 8.84 -3.47
N LEU A 192 -13.27 8.66 -2.30
CA LEU A 192 -14.50 9.40 -1.97
C LEU A 192 -14.25 10.90 -1.80
N ALA A 193 -13.10 11.32 -1.21
CA ALA A 193 -12.74 12.73 -1.12
C ALA A 193 -12.51 13.35 -2.50
N GLU A 194 -11.89 12.62 -3.44
CA GLU A 194 -11.80 13.01 -4.85
C GLU A 194 -13.20 13.26 -5.45
N LEU A 195 -14.14 12.32 -5.29
CA LEU A 195 -15.52 12.48 -5.74
C LEU A 195 -16.24 13.65 -5.08
N VAL A 196 -15.97 13.96 -3.80
CA VAL A 196 -16.49 15.16 -3.13
C VAL A 196 -15.96 16.44 -3.79
N VAL A 197 -14.67 16.50 -4.14
CA VAL A 197 -14.11 17.63 -4.87
C VAL A 197 -14.80 17.79 -6.23
N GLU A 198 -15.00 16.71 -6.97
CA GLU A 198 -15.68 16.74 -8.28
C GLU A 198 -17.13 17.23 -8.17
N ALA A 199 -17.88 16.67 -7.22
CA ALA A 199 -19.29 17.04 -7.02
C ALA A 199 -19.47 18.52 -6.61
N VAL A 200 -18.57 19.05 -5.76
CA VAL A 200 -18.66 20.41 -5.24
C VAL A 200 -18.09 21.45 -6.21
N SER A 201 -17.04 21.11 -6.95
CA SER A 201 -16.42 22.01 -7.93
C SER A 201 -17.11 22.01 -9.30
N GLY A 202 -17.77 20.90 -9.66
CA GLY A 202 -18.33 20.66 -10.99
C GLY A 202 -17.26 20.37 -12.05
N LYS A 203 -16.05 19.95 -11.65
CA LYS A 203 -14.91 19.61 -12.50
C LYS A 203 -14.44 18.21 -12.13
N THR A 204 -13.82 17.50 -13.07
CA THR A 204 -13.06 16.30 -12.73
C THR A 204 -11.89 16.66 -11.81
N PHE A 205 -11.40 15.72 -11.03
CA PHE A 205 -10.29 16.00 -10.12
C PHE A 205 -9.01 16.42 -10.89
N PRO A 206 -8.62 15.80 -12.00
CA PRO A 206 -7.50 16.29 -12.82
C PRO A 206 -7.69 17.75 -13.30
N GLU A 207 -8.88 18.12 -13.76
CA GLU A 207 -9.16 19.51 -14.16
C GLU A 207 -9.04 20.48 -12.98
N TYR A 208 -9.58 20.12 -11.81
CA TYR A 208 -9.47 20.93 -10.60
C TYR A 208 -8.01 21.08 -10.18
N LEU A 209 -7.27 19.96 -10.15
CA LEU A 209 -5.84 19.92 -9.81
C LEU A 209 -5.04 20.89 -10.68
N HIS A 210 -5.22 20.80 -12.00
CA HIS A 210 -4.52 21.69 -12.94
C HIS A 210 -4.85 23.14 -12.74
N GLU A 211 -6.15 23.49 -12.68
CA GLU A 211 -6.58 24.88 -12.67
C GLU A 211 -6.38 25.57 -11.31
N ALA A 212 -6.53 24.83 -10.20
CA ALA A 212 -6.54 25.41 -8.87
C ALA A 212 -5.21 25.24 -8.12
N ILE A 213 -4.39 24.24 -8.50
CA ILE A 213 -3.16 23.92 -7.76
C ILE A 213 -1.92 24.01 -8.66
N LEU A 214 -1.87 23.29 -9.79
CA LEU A 214 -0.64 23.16 -10.55
C LEU A 214 -0.28 24.43 -11.33
N ALA A 215 -1.16 24.90 -12.20
CA ALA A 215 -0.89 26.04 -13.08
C ALA A 215 -0.65 27.36 -12.32
N PRO A 216 -1.44 27.71 -11.28
CA PRO A 216 -1.18 28.93 -10.53
C PRO A 216 0.18 28.97 -9.81
N ASN A 217 0.73 27.79 -9.48
CA ASN A 217 1.96 27.65 -8.70
C ASN A 217 3.16 27.18 -9.54
N GLY A 218 3.02 27.11 -10.87
CA GLY A 218 4.13 26.77 -11.77
C GLY A 218 4.65 25.33 -11.64
N LEU A 219 3.82 24.38 -11.18
CA LEU A 219 4.17 22.96 -11.07
C LEU A 219 4.00 22.29 -12.45
N GLU A 220 4.93 22.56 -13.36
CA GLU A 220 4.84 22.17 -14.78
C GLU A 220 5.25 20.73 -15.07
N ASN A 221 5.85 20.03 -14.08
CA ASN A 221 6.29 18.63 -14.17
C ASN A 221 5.45 17.70 -13.28
N THR A 222 4.19 18.06 -13.07
CA THR A 222 3.23 17.26 -12.30
C THR A 222 2.06 16.93 -13.20
N PHE A 223 1.72 15.63 -13.34
CA PHE A 223 0.73 15.12 -14.29
C PHE A 223 -0.12 14.02 -13.66
N THR A 224 -1.24 13.73 -14.31
CA THR A 224 -2.09 12.56 -14.03
C THR A 224 -2.08 11.59 -15.23
N PRO A 225 -2.56 10.34 -15.10
CA PRO A 225 -2.71 9.44 -16.25
C PRO A 225 -3.62 9.98 -17.36
N GLN A 226 -4.52 10.92 -17.05
CA GLN A 226 -5.47 11.53 -18.00
C GLN A 226 -4.88 12.71 -18.78
N ASP A 227 -3.66 13.15 -18.42
CA ASP A 227 -3.02 14.26 -19.10
C ASP A 227 -2.26 13.84 -20.35
N GLU A 228 -2.24 14.72 -21.35
CA GLU A 228 -1.32 14.59 -22.50
C GLU A 228 0.07 15.09 -22.10
N PHE A 229 1.02 14.20 -21.89
CA PHE A 229 2.42 14.55 -21.64
C PHE A 229 3.37 13.54 -22.28
N ASP A 230 4.65 13.90 -22.36
CA ASP A 230 5.68 13.02 -22.87
C ASP A 230 5.97 11.87 -21.88
N THR A 231 5.32 10.72 -22.07
CA THR A 231 5.49 9.53 -21.23
C THR A 231 6.88 8.90 -21.30
N SER A 232 7.72 9.30 -22.29
CA SER A 232 9.14 8.91 -22.31
C SER A 232 9.97 9.56 -21.18
N ARG A 233 9.39 10.51 -20.45
CA ARG A 233 9.97 11.07 -19.23
C ARG A 233 9.78 10.19 -18.01
N LEU A 234 8.83 9.23 -18.04
CA LEU A 234 8.64 8.29 -16.93
C LEU A 234 9.80 7.31 -16.84
N VAL A 235 10.49 7.32 -15.70
CA VAL A 235 11.61 6.41 -15.41
C VAL A 235 11.10 4.97 -15.43
N LYS A 236 11.87 4.07 -16.01
CA LYS A 236 11.44 2.67 -16.21
C LYS A 236 11.39 1.89 -14.90
N THR A 237 10.39 1.03 -14.80
CA THR A 237 10.15 0.13 -13.66
C THR A 237 10.31 -1.34 -14.11
N TYR A 238 10.49 -2.25 -13.14
CA TYR A 238 10.86 -3.63 -13.43
C TYR A 238 10.20 -4.62 -12.49
N LEU A 239 9.91 -5.83 -12.98
CA LEU A 239 9.41 -6.93 -12.17
C LEU A 239 10.60 -7.73 -11.60
N GLY A 240 10.96 -7.49 -10.34
CA GLY A 240 12.09 -8.14 -9.70
C GLY A 240 13.39 -7.99 -10.51
N GLU A 241 14.03 -9.10 -10.82
CA GLU A 241 15.30 -9.12 -11.59
C GLU A 241 15.11 -9.16 -13.11
N ASP A 242 13.87 -9.16 -13.63
CA ASP A 242 13.62 -9.15 -15.07
C ASP A 242 14.20 -7.86 -15.69
N PRO A 243 15.05 -7.94 -16.72
CA PRO A 243 15.62 -6.75 -17.34
C PRO A 243 14.65 -6.00 -18.26
N ARG A 244 13.49 -6.59 -18.58
CA ARG A 244 12.48 -5.94 -19.43
C ARG A 244 11.73 -4.91 -18.61
N ALA A 245 11.64 -3.69 -19.13
CA ALA A 245 10.88 -2.63 -18.51
C ALA A 245 9.37 -2.96 -18.51
N LEU A 246 8.70 -2.59 -17.43
CA LEU A 246 7.24 -2.61 -17.37
C LEU A 246 6.66 -1.42 -18.15
N PRO A 247 5.40 -1.51 -18.59
CA PRO A 247 4.67 -0.37 -19.13
C PRO A 247 4.47 0.74 -18.08
N GLN A 248 3.92 1.87 -18.50
CA GLN A 248 3.53 2.95 -17.61
C GLN A 248 2.63 2.40 -16.49
N ASP A 249 3.05 2.65 -15.24
CA ASP A 249 2.29 2.34 -14.04
C ASP A 249 1.21 3.42 -13.83
N CYS A 250 -0.07 3.06 -13.93
CA CYS A 250 -1.21 3.97 -13.84
C CYS A 250 -2.11 3.58 -12.67
N LEU A 251 -2.61 4.57 -11.93
CA LEU A 251 -3.68 4.36 -10.98
C LEU A 251 -4.93 5.12 -11.43
N GLY A 252 -6.02 4.39 -11.65
CA GLY A 252 -7.31 4.95 -12.04
C GLY A 252 -8.01 5.78 -10.96
N THR A 253 -7.50 5.73 -9.71
CA THR A 253 -7.92 6.56 -8.57
C THR A 253 -6.88 7.65 -8.33
N VAL A 254 -6.99 8.75 -9.08
CA VAL A 254 -5.94 9.78 -9.21
C VAL A 254 -5.58 10.41 -7.89
N GLY A 255 -6.57 10.89 -7.14
CA GLY A 255 -6.35 11.54 -5.84
C GLY A 255 -5.84 10.59 -4.75
N THR A 256 -6.02 9.30 -4.94
CA THR A 256 -5.50 8.29 -4.01
C THR A 256 -4.03 7.98 -4.26
N GLY A 257 -3.58 8.00 -5.54
CA GLY A 257 -2.20 7.58 -5.84
C GLY A 257 -1.74 7.75 -7.28
N GLY A 258 -2.51 8.40 -8.18
CA GLY A 258 -2.27 8.40 -9.61
C GLY A 258 -1.43 9.57 -10.16
N ILE A 259 -0.87 10.42 -9.32
CA ILE A 259 -0.08 11.57 -9.78
C ILE A 259 1.36 11.16 -10.09
N TYR A 260 1.91 11.74 -11.16
CA TYR A 260 3.34 11.69 -11.50
C TYR A 260 3.95 13.06 -11.23
N ALA A 261 5.18 13.07 -10.72
CA ALA A 261 5.94 14.30 -10.54
C ALA A 261 7.45 14.05 -10.68
N ASN A 262 8.22 15.13 -10.83
CA ASN A 262 9.65 15.14 -10.53
C ASN A 262 9.87 15.60 -9.07
N ALA A 263 11.07 15.40 -8.55
CA ALA A 263 11.38 15.75 -7.16
C ALA A 263 11.29 17.26 -6.89
N ALA A 264 11.64 18.09 -7.87
CA ALA A 264 11.61 19.55 -7.72
C ALA A 264 10.16 20.08 -7.56
N ASP A 265 9.23 19.66 -8.44
CA ASP A 265 7.83 20.07 -8.34
C ASP A 265 7.20 19.53 -7.03
N LEU A 266 7.55 18.29 -6.61
CA LEU A 266 7.02 17.74 -5.38
C LEU A 266 7.56 18.46 -4.14
N ALA A 267 8.86 18.84 -4.13
CA ALA A 267 9.41 19.64 -3.05
C ALA A 267 8.82 21.06 -3.03
N ALA A 268 8.61 21.68 -4.21
CA ALA A 268 7.94 22.96 -4.33
C ALA A 268 6.49 22.92 -3.84
N PHE A 269 5.74 21.86 -4.17
CA PHE A 269 4.41 21.63 -3.59
C PHE A 269 4.47 21.54 -2.06
N GLY A 270 5.49 20.86 -1.51
CA GLY A 270 5.75 20.84 -0.07
C GLY A 270 5.99 22.26 0.50
N GLY A 271 6.71 23.12 -0.21
CA GLY A 271 6.90 24.51 0.16
C GLY A 271 5.60 25.32 0.19
N LEU A 272 4.67 25.06 -0.74
CA LEU A 272 3.32 25.66 -0.71
C LEU A 272 2.49 25.23 0.53
N LEU A 273 2.86 24.13 1.17
CA LEU A 273 2.25 23.69 2.44
C LEU A 273 2.96 24.26 3.68
N CYS A 274 3.99 25.10 3.50
CA CYS A 274 4.63 25.87 4.55
C CYS A 274 4.12 27.33 4.60
N SER A 275 3.52 27.82 3.51
CA SER A 275 3.17 29.23 3.32
C SER A 275 1.69 29.45 3.05
N ASP A 276 1.22 30.71 3.19
CA ASP A 276 -0.18 31.07 2.93
C ASP A 276 -0.49 31.24 1.42
N GLU A 277 0.35 30.73 0.52
CA GLU A 277 0.18 30.90 -0.92
C GLU A 277 -0.91 29.98 -1.49
N LEU A 278 -0.97 28.74 -1.04
CA LEU A 278 -1.95 27.76 -1.52
C LEU A 278 -3.17 27.67 -0.62
N LEU A 279 -2.95 27.68 0.70
CA LEU A 279 -3.94 27.57 1.76
C LEU A 279 -3.65 28.58 2.87
N THR A 280 -4.66 29.03 3.59
CA THR A 280 -4.45 29.88 4.77
C THR A 280 -3.76 29.12 5.90
N SER A 281 -3.04 29.84 6.80
CA SER A 281 -2.43 29.25 7.99
C SER A 281 -3.43 28.41 8.81
N ALA A 282 -4.68 28.85 8.92
CA ALA A 282 -5.71 28.08 9.65
C ALA A 282 -6.02 26.72 9.03
N SER A 283 -5.95 26.62 7.69
CA SER A 283 -6.11 25.35 6.99
C SER A 283 -4.88 24.46 7.15
N LEU A 284 -3.69 25.04 7.06
CA LEU A 284 -2.42 24.34 7.26
C LEU A 284 -2.31 23.79 8.70
N ASP A 285 -2.66 24.60 9.71
CA ASP A 285 -2.72 24.20 11.12
C ASP A 285 -3.70 23.04 11.34
N ALA A 286 -4.87 23.10 10.66
CA ALA A 286 -5.84 22.00 10.73
C ALA A 286 -5.29 20.71 10.11
N MET A 287 -4.55 20.79 8.99
CA MET A 287 -3.93 19.64 8.38
C MET A 287 -2.81 19.03 9.23
N ALA A 288 -2.06 19.89 9.93
CA ALA A 288 -0.94 19.51 10.81
C ALA A 288 -1.36 19.10 12.22
N SER A 289 -2.65 19.14 12.54
CA SER A 289 -3.16 18.73 13.84
C SER A 289 -3.19 17.21 14.00
N PRO A 290 -2.96 16.66 15.22
CA PRO A 290 -2.94 15.21 15.46
C PRO A 290 -4.37 14.64 15.45
N GLU A 291 -4.82 14.20 14.28
CA GLU A 291 -6.16 13.62 14.06
C GLU A 291 -6.29 12.16 14.56
N TYR A 292 -5.18 11.42 14.62
CA TYR A 292 -5.15 10.03 15.09
C TYR A 292 -5.62 9.88 16.54
N SER A 293 -5.48 10.91 17.36
CA SER A 293 -5.88 10.91 18.78
C SER A 293 -7.39 11.09 19.02
N ASN A 294 -8.17 11.25 17.95
CA ASN A 294 -9.63 11.37 18.05
C ASN A 294 -10.35 10.02 18.29
N GLY A 295 -9.64 8.90 18.27
CA GLY A 295 -10.15 7.55 18.51
C GLY A 295 -9.11 6.67 19.19
N ILE A 296 -9.30 5.34 19.14
CA ILE A 296 -8.36 4.39 19.73
C ILE A 296 -7.00 4.51 19.02
N TRP A 297 -5.96 4.75 19.81
CA TRP A 297 -4.57 4.83 19.37
C TRP A 297 -3.64 4.46 20.55
N PRO A 298 -2.44 3.90 20.31
CA PRO A 298 -1.49 3.67 21.39
C PRO A 298 -1.16 4.96 22.17
N ASP A 299 -1.07 4.87 23.50
CA ASP A 299 -0.69 6.01 24.36
C ASP A 299 0.65 6.65 23.95
N ASP A 300 1.56 5.83 23.46
CA ASP A 300 2.86 6.26 22.92
C ASP A 300 2.73 6.44 21.41
N ALA A 301 2.61 7.70 20.97
CA ALA A 301 2.45 8.08 19.56
C ALA A 301 3.79 8.29 18.84
N ASP A 302 4.92 7.83 19.38
CA ASP A 302 6.23 7.88 18.73
C ASP A 302 6.33 6.78 17.66
N ASP A 303 5.57 6.98 16.58
CA ASP A 303 5.46 6.06 15.45
C ASP A 303 5.63 6.81 14.12
N ALA A 304 6.02 6.09 13.09
CA ALA A 304 6.06 6.60 11.72
C ALA A 304 4.67 6.99 11.18
N LEU A 305 3.59 6.54 11.86
CA LEU A 305 2.22 6.91 11.58
C LEU A 305 1.64 7.68 12.79
N ALA A 306 1.31 8.93 12.55
CA ALA A 306 0.61 9.80 13.49
C ALA A 306 -0.26 10.76 12.65
N PHE A 307 -1.39 10.24 12.15
CA PHE A 307 -2.18 10.87 11.09
C PHE A 307 -2.65 12.29 11.42
N GLY A 308 -2.46 13.20 10.44
CA GLY A 308 -3.18 14.46 10.31
C GLY A 308 -4.22 14.39 9.19
N LEU A 309 -4.69 15.52 8.68
CA LEU A 309 -5.50 15.52 7.47
C LEU A 309 -4.59 15.34 6.25
N GLY A 310 -4.65 14.16 5.64
CA GLY A 310 -3.82 13.76 4.51
C GLY A 310 -2.43 13.25 4.88
N TRP A 311 -1.83 13.70 5.95
CA TRP A 311 -0.49 13.33 6.40
C TRP A 311 -0.46 11.93 7.03
N ASP A 312 0.61 11.17 6.77
CA ASP A 312 0.89 9.91 7.46
C ASP A 312 1.38 10.18 8.89
N THR A 313 2.15 11.24 9.07
CA THR A 313 2.55 11.69 10.38
C THR A 313 2.64 13.21 10.46
N VAL A 314 2.23 13.75 11.62
CA VAL A 314 2.38 15.16 12.00
C VAL A 314 3.42 15.32 13.12
N SER A 315 4.15 14.26 13.45
CA SER A 315 5.14 14.20 14.53
C SER A 315 6.33 13.31 14.15
N LEU A 316 7.00 13.66 13.02
CA LEU A 316 8.07 12.83 12.46
C LEU A 316 9.35 12.92 13.32
N ALA A 317 9.89 11.75 13.69
CA ALA A 317 11.23 11.65 14.29
C ALA A 317 12.36 11.82 13.22
N PRO A 318 13.53 12.36 13.57
CA PRO A 318 13.94 12.82 14.92
C PRO A 318 13.51 14.25 15.26
N PHE A 319 12.82 14.95 14.37
CA PHE A 319 12.41 16.34 14.56
C PHE A 319 11.53 16.51 15.80
N SER A 320 10.58 15.59 16.02
CA SER A 320 9.70 15.60 17.20
C SER A 320 10.47 15.50 18.54
N TYR A 321 11.67 14.90 18.55
CA TYR A 321 12.53 14.85 19.74
C TYR A 321 13.26 16.18 20.02
N ASN A 322 13.18 17.11 19.07
CA ASN A 322 13.84 18.41 19.11
C ASN A 322 12.84 19.58 19.13
N ASP A 323 11.61 19.32 19.52
CA ASP A 323 10.50 20.30 19.50
C ASP A 323 10.29 20.99 18.13
N ILE A 324 10.62 20.29 17.03
CA ILE A 324 10.40 20.74 15.65
C ILE A 324 9.23 19.97 15.06
N GLN A 325 8.20 20.68 14.61
CA GLN A 325 7.10 20.05 13.88
C GLN A 325 7.57 19.62 12.49
N ALA A 326 7.46 18.33 12.20
CA ALA A 326 7.73 17.77 10.88
C ALA A 326 6.56 16.91 10.43
N LEU A 327 6.10 17.17 9.21
CA LEU A 327 4.99 16.51 8.57
C LEU A 327 5.55 15.59 7.48
N ALA A 328 5.01 14.40 7.33
CA ALA A 328 5.44 13.50 6.28
C ALA A 328 4.30 12.75 5.61
N LYS A 329 4.48 12.51 4.32
CA LYS A 329 3.64 11.62 3.52
C LYS A 329 4.49 10.71 2.67
N GLY A 330 4.34 9.42 2.88
CA GLY A 330 4.89 8.39 2.01
C GLY A 330 3.95 8.07 0.85
N GLY A 331 4.50 7.55 -0.23
CA GLY A 331 3.72 7.12 -1.38
C GLY A 331 4.34 5.92 -2.07
N ASP A 332 3.52 4.91 -2.29
CA ASP A 332 3.92 3.69 -2.97
C ASP A 332 2.89 3.37 -4.06
N THR A 333 3.36 3.17 -5.29
CA THR A 333 2.69 2.35 -6.29
C THR A 333 3.25 0.93 -6.17
N GLN A 334 3.01 0.07 -7.17
CA GLN A 334 3.68 -1.24 -7.19
C GLN A 334 5.21 -1.09 -7.42
N TYR A 335 5.66 -0.04 -8.11
CA TYR A 335 7.02 0.06 -8.63
C TYR A 335 7.69 1.41 -8.43
N TYR A 336 6.94 2.46 -8.13
CA TYR A 336 7.48 3.76 -7.73
C TYR A 336 7.23 4.00 -6.25
N HIS A 337 8.19 4.67 -5.62
CA HIS A 337 8.12 5.02 -4.20
C HIS A 337 8.52 6.47 -4.01
N ALA A 338 7.79 7.18 -3.18
CA ALA A 338 7.97 8.61 -2.94
C ALA A 338 7.89 8.94 -1.46
N ALA A 339 8.54 10.02 -1.06
CA ALA A 339 8.32 10.64 0.23
C ALA A 339 8.38 12.16 0.08
N LEU A 340 7.49 12.84 0.80
CA LEU A 340 7.48 14.27 1.01
C LEU A 340 7.59 14.52 2.52
N VAL A 341 8.58 15.31 2.95
CA VAL A 341 8.76 15.75 4.34
C VAL A 341 8.76 17.27 4.36
N VAL A 342 8.02 17.88 5.29
CA VAL A 342 7.79 19.32 5.38
C VAL A 342 8.07 19.80 6.79
N LEU A 343 8.80 20.91 6.93
CA LEU A 343 9.07 21.63 8.16
C LEU A 343 8.42 23.03 8.09
N PRO A 344 7.14 23.18 8.48
CA PRO A 344 6.40 24.43 8.26
C PRO A 344 7.04 25.65 8.93
N GLU A 345 7.59 25.51 10.14
CA GLU A 345 8.21 26.59 10.90
C GLU A 345 9.50 27.13 10.27
N TYR A 346 10.11 26.36 9.36
CA TYR A 346 11.39 26.69 8.72
C TYR A 346 11.27 26.96 7.23
N ASP A 347 10.06 26.98 6.68
CA ASP A 347 9.79 27.09 5.23
C ASP A 347 10.66 26.13 4.40
N MET A 348 10.67 24.86 4.82
CA MET A 348 11.47 23.81 4.20
C MET A 348 10.64 22.59 3.84
N ALA A 349 10.95 22.01 2.68
CA ALA A 349 10.42 20.72 2.26
C ALA A 349 11.47 19.90 1.52
N ALA A 350 11.42 18.58 1.64
CA ALA A 350 12.25 17.66 0.87
C ALA A 350 11.43 16.56 0.25
N ALA A 351 11.73 16.23 -1.00
CA ALA A 351 11.13 15.13 -1.74
C ALA A 351 12.20 14.16 -2.23
N VAL A 352 11.92 12.86 -2.09
CA VAL A 352 12.75 11.77 -2.62
C VAL A 352 11.86 10.77 -3.35
N LEU A 353 12.22 10.48 -4.60
CA LEU A 353 11.47 9.61 -5.51
C LEU A 353 12.38 8.48 -6.01
N THR A 354 11.86 7.25 -6.06
CA THR A 354 12.62 6.10 -6.55
C THR A 354 11.81 5.22 -7.51
N SER A 355 12.52 4.59 -8.47
CA SER A 355 12.01 3.46 -9.25
C SER A 355 12.49 2.17 -8.60
N GLY A 356 11.56 1.38 -8.07
CA GLY A 356 11.88 0.38 -7.06
C GLY A 356 12.25 1.02 -5.72
N GLY A 357 12.53 0.23 -4.72
CA GLY A 357 12.90 0.75 -3.41
C GLY A 357 11.78 0.67 -2.39
N VAL A 358 11.76 1.60 -1.43
CA VAL A 358 10.79 1.65 -0.33
C VAL A 358 10.59 3.10 0.11
N SER A 359 9.35 3.58 0.17
CA SER A 359 9.03 4.97 0.56
C SER A 359 9.53 5.35 1.96
N THR A 360 9.60 4.42 2.89
CA THR A 360 10.16 4.63 4.23
C THR A 360 11.63 5.06 4.19
N TYR A 361 12.45 4.46 3.31
CA TYR A 361 13.85 4.86 3.18
C TYR A 361 13.98 6.21 2.47
N ASN A 362 13.08 6.52 1.55
CA ASN A 362 12.98 7.83 0.92
C ASN A 362 12.65 8.91 1.96
N GLN A 363 11.73 8.63 2.89
CA GLN A 363 11.39 9.53 4.00
C GLN A 363 12.58 9.78 4.92
N MET A 364 13.33 8.73 5.29
CA MET A 364 14.53 8.86 6.10
C MET A 364 15.61 9.69 5.40
N ALA A 365 15.77 9.54 4.07
CA ALA A 365 16.70 10.36 3.28
C ALA A 365 16.25 11.82 3.18
N ALA A 366 14.95 12.08 2.93
CA ALA A 366 14.39 13.43 2.93
C ALA A 366 14.59 14.12 4.30
N SER A 367 14.37 13.37 5.40
CA SER A 367 14.64 13.88 6.76
C SER A 367 16.11 14.23 6.95
N ARG A 368 17.06 13.39 6.46
CA ARG A 368 18.49 13.68 6.53
C ARG A 368 18.84 15.01 5.82
N MET A 369 18.27 15.22 4.60
CA MET A 369 18.51 16.45 3.83
C MET A 369 18.00 17.70 4.57
N LEU A 370 16.86 17.60 5.25
CA LEU A 370 16.30 18.69 6.04
C LEU A 370 17.11 18.97 7.32
N ILE A 371 17.65 17.93 7.99
CA ILE A 371 18.55 18.10 9.13
C ILE A 371 19.81 18.86 8.73
N ASP A 372 20.36 18.56 7.55
CA ASP A 372 21.54 19.25 7.03
C ASP A 372 21.22 20.73 6.71
N ALA A 373 20.01 21.01 6.16
CA ALA A 373 19.54 22.36 5.91
C ALA A 373 19.36 23.17 7.21
N LEU A 374 18.78 22.57 8.26
CA LEU A 374 18.65 23.18 9.58
C LEU A 374 20.02 23.48 10.20
N THR A 375 20.97 22.55 10.04
CA THR A 375 22.34 22.70 10.57
C THR A 375 23.04 23.90 9.93
N GLU A 376 22.86 24.12 8.63
CA GLU A 376 23.38 25.33 7.95
C GLU A 376 22.77 26.63 8.48
N GLN A 377 21.50 26.61 8.89
CA GLN A 377 20.86 27.73 9.57
C GLN A 377 21.26 27.88 11.04
N GLY A 378 22.11 26.99 11.56
CA GLY A 378 22.56 27.00 12.96
C GLY A 378 21.57 26.35 13.94
N VAL A 379 20.59 25.62 13.44
CA VAL A 379 19.63 24.83 14.24
C VAL A 379 20.22 23.42 14.41
N ALA A 380 20.56 23.07 15.64
CA ALA A 380 21.08 21.73 15.96
C ALA A 380 19.92 20.75 16.16
N VAL A 381 19.99 19.61 15.50
CA VAL A 381 19.07 18.49 15.70
C VAL A 381 19.82 17.36 16.41
N ASP A 382 19.35 16.96 17.56
CA ASP A 382 19.87 15.78 18.25
C ASP A 382 19.35 14.50 17.55
N GLU A 383 20.25 13.80 16.89
CA GLU A 383 19.98 12.56 16.16
C GLU A 383 20.29 11.31 17.01
N THR A 384 20.48 11.48 18.31
CA THR A 384 20.69 10.34 19.20
C THR A 384 19.49 9.41 19.12
N VAL A 385 19.73 8.15 18.67
CA VAL A 385 18.69 7.14 18.60
C VAL A 385 18.12 6.92 19.99
N PRO A 386 16.81 7.12 20.22
CA PRO A 386 16.24 6.88 21.52
C PRO A 386 16.43 5.42 21.95
N THR A 387 16.51 5.21 23.22
CA THR A 387 16.50 3.88 23.81
C THR A 387 15.14 3.60 24.42
N LEU A 388 14.78 2.32 24.51
CA LEU A 388 13.60 1.93 25.28
C LEU A 388 13.71 2.46 26.72
N PRO A 389 12.59 2.83 27.37
CA PRO A 389 12.60 3.30 28.76
C PRO A 389 13.40 2.35 29.68
N ALA A 390 14.13 2.90 30.63
CA ALA A 390 14.93 2.07 31.55
C ALA A 390 14.01 1.17 32.39
N ALA A 391 14.25 -0.13 32.37
CA ALA A 391 13.54 -1.12 33.19
C ALA A 391 14.48 -2.29 33.50
N ASN A 392 14.14 -3.10 34.52
CA ASN A 392 14.95 -4.24 34.92
C ASN A 392 14.21 -5.55 34.64
N PRO A 393 14.92 -6.62 34.23
CA PRO A 393 14.34 -7.93 34.15
C PRO A 393 13.72 -8.33 35.51
N SER A 394 12.48 -8.78 35.49
CA SER A 394 11.77 -9.17 36.71
C SER A 394 11.48 -10.67 36.70
N GLN A 395 11.75 -11.34 37.84
CA GLN A 395 11.42 -12.75 38.02
C GLN A 395 10.02 -12.98 38.59
N THR A 396 9.31 -11.91 38.93
CA THR A 396 7.94 -11.98 39.43
C THR A 396 6.99 -11.24 38.49
N MET A 397 6.31 -11.98 37.64
CA MET A 397 5.30 -11.48 36.74
C MET A 397 3.91 -11.63 37.39
N PRO A 398 3.02 -10.64 37.29
CA PRO A 398 1.59 -10.79 37.63
C PRO A 398 0.95 -11.96 36.88
N ALA A 399 0.26 -12.84 37.62
CA ALA A 399 -0.32 -14.06 37.02
C ALA A 399 -1.39 -13.78 35.95
N GLU A 400 -2.08 -12.66 36.09
CA GLU A 400 -3.12 -12.20 35.16
C GLU A 400 -2.58 -11.91 33.76
N LEU A 401 -1.27 -11.65 33.59
CA LEU A 401 -0.70 -11.46 32.26
C LEU A 401 -0.74 -12.73 31.40
N MET A 402 -0.84 -13.91 32.02
CA MET A 402 -1.02 -15.16 31.27
C MET A 402 -2.38 -15.23 30.54
N ASP A 403 -3.40 -14.48 31.01
CA ASP A 403 -4.72 -14.42 30.37
C ASP A 403 -4.67 -13.76 28.98
N TYR A 404 -3.60 -13.02 28.67
CA TYR A 404 -3.37 -12.46 27.36
C TYR A 404 -2.75 -13.45 26.35
N SER A 405 -2.41 -14.65 26.77
CA SER A 405 -2.06 -15.74 25.85
C SER A 405 -3.23 -16.04 24.92
N GLY A 406 -2.94 -16.42 23.68
CA GLY A 406 -3.99 -16.73 22.70
C GLY A 406 -3.61 -16.36 21.27
N TYR A 407 -4.62 -16.24 20.45
CA TYR A 407 -4.46 -15.89 19.04
C TYR A 407 -4.63 -14.38 18.84
N TYR A 408 -3.79 -13.84 17.95
CA TYR A 408 -3.85 -12.44 17.55
C TYR A 408 -3.87 -12.36 16.03
N ALA A 409 -4.64 -11.42 15.50
CA ALA A 409 -4.79 -11.21 14.08
C ALA A 409 -4.72 -9.72 13.70
N SER A 410 -4.17 -9.49 12.52
CA SER A 410 -4.25 -8.25 11.76
C SER A 410 -4.45 -8.62 10.28
N THR A 411 -4.64 -7.65 9.40
CA THR A 411 -4.70 -7.93 7.95
C THR A 411 -3.36 -8.40 7.40
N LEU A 412 -2.26 -8.05 8.07
CA LEU A 412 -0.91 -8.38 7.63
C LEU A 412 -0.45 -9.76 8.08
N GLN A 413 -0.90 -10.22 9.26
CA GLN A 413 -0.44 -11.49 9.83
C GLN A 413 -1.38 -12.05 10.89
N GLN A 414 -1.28 -13.36 11.11
CA GLN A 414 -1.86 -14.08 12.24
C GLN A 414 -0.73 -14.71 13.05
N PHE A 415 -0.81 -14.64 14.37
CA PHE A 415 0.21 -15.18 15.25
C PHE A 415 -0.36 -15.66 16.57
N LYS A 416 0.37 -16.53 17.24
CA LYS A 416 0.03 -17.03 18.58
C LYS A 416 0.98 -16.42 19.60
N VAL A 417 0.43 -15.93 20.69
CA VAL A 417 1.16 -15.46 21.88
C VAL A 417 0.97 -16.49 22.98
N ASP A 418 2.08 -16.95 23.55
CA ASP A 418 2.09 -17.80 24.74
C ASP A 418 2.91 -17.09 25.84
N ILE A 419 2.28 -16.79 26.97
CA ILE A 419 2.94 -16.15 28.14
C ILE A 419 3.01 -17.20 29.25
N SER A 420 4.23 -17.53 29.67
CA SER A 420 4.48 -18.53 30.70
C SER A 420 4.65 -17.90 32.08
N ALA A 421 4.43 -18.70 33.12
CA ALA A 421 4.49 -18.24 34.53
C ALA A 421 5.90 -17.75 34.97
N ASP A 422 6.93 -18.12 34.24
CA ASP A 422 8.33 -17.67 34.46
C ASP A 422 8.66 -16.36 33.72
N GLY A 423 7.64 -15.67 33.19
CA GLY A 423 7.77 -14.35 32.58
C GLY A 423 8.34 -14.37 31.16
N VAL A 424 8.10 -15.43 30.41
CA VAL A 424 8.50 -15.52 28.99
C VAL A 424 7.28 -15.40 28.11
N LEU A 425 7.31 -14.44 27.17
CA LEU A 425 6.35 -14.30 26.09
C LEU A 425 6.97 -14.85 24.81
N THR A 426 6.28 -15.77 24.17
CA THR A 426 6.67 -16.32 22.87
C THR A 426 5.64 -15.91 21.82
N LEU A 427 6.10 -15.33 20.71
CA LEU A 427 5.29 -14.95 19.55
C LEU A 427 5.65 -15.88 18.39
N GLN A 428 4.68 -16.69 17.93
CA GLN A 428 4.84 -17.60 16.79
C GLN A 428 3.95 -17.16 15.63
N SER A 429 4.56 -16.85 14.48
CA SER A 429 3.79 -16.61 13.25
C SER A 429 3.04 -17.86 12.83
N LEU A 430 1.75 -17.71 12.54
CA LEU A 430 0.90 -18.77 11.95
C LEU A 430 0.91 -18.66 10.41
N THR A 431 1.05 -17.44 9.90
CA THR A 431 1.12 -17.17 8.44
C THR A 431 2.41 -17.72 7.84
N VAL A 432 3.51 -17.68 8.59
CA VAL A 432 4.82 -18.22 8.19
C VAL A 432 5.32 -19.18 9.28
N PRO A 433 4.76 -20.41 9.36
CA PRO A 433 5.08 -21.36 10.45
C PRO A 433 6.57 -21.77 10.49
N SER A 434 7.30 -21.60 9.39
CA SER A 434 8.74 -21.89 9.32
C SER A 434 9.61 -20.76 9.90
N ALA A 435 9.04 -19.59 10.17
CA ALA A 435 9.75 -18.51 10.85
C ALA A 435 10.04 -18.91 12.31
N PRO A 436 11.24 -18.61 12.82
CA PRO A 436 11.54 -18.87 14.23
C PRO A 436 10.62 -18.05 15.13
N ALA A 437 10.16 -18.65 16.23
CA ALA A 437 9.41 -17.92 17.25
C ALA A 437 10.26 -16.83 17.86
N GLN A 438 9.66 -15.67 18.09
CA GLN A 438 10.28 -14.58 18.82
C GLN A 438 10.04 -14.77 20.33
N THR A 439 11.04 -14.46 21.13
CA THR A 439 10.98 -14.62 22.58
C THR A 439 11.30 -13.30 23.27
N PHE A 440 10.44 -12.92 24.20
CA PHE A 440 10.54 -11.71 25.00
C PHE A 440 10.45 -12.07 26.49
N TYR A 441 11.12 -11.31 27.34
CA TYR A 441 11.23 -11.53 28.78
C TYR A 441 10.55 -10.40 29.54
N TYR A 442 9.90 -10.71 30.65
CA TYR A 442 9.17 -9.76 31.46
C TYR A 442 10.10 -8.81 32.23
N PHE A 443 9.73 -7.52 32.23
CA PHE A 443 10.43 -6.43 32.91
C PHE A 443 9.50 -5.76 33.94
N ASP A 444 10.11 -5.04 34.92
CA ASP A 444 9.42 -4.44 36.07
C ASP A 444 8.51 -3.25 35.69
N ASP A 445 8.55 -2.77 34.46
CA ASP A 445 7.64 -1.78 33.88
C ASP A 445 6.36 -2.39 33.22
N GLY A 446 6.20 -3.70 33.33
CA GLY A 446 5.06 -4.42 32.76
C GLY A 446 5.21 -4.78 31.28
N SER A 447 6.35 -4.46 30.64
CA SER A 447 6.64 -4.84 29.28
C SER A 447 7.34 -6.20 29.17
N PHE A 448 7.29 -6.79 27.99
CA PHE A 448 8.13 -7.92 27.60
C PHE A 448 9.14 -7.43 26.57
N ARG A 449 10.42 -7.69 26.78
CA ARG A 449 11.51 -7.19 25.95
C ARG A 449 12.35 -8.32 25.36
N ASP A 450 13.00 -8.02 24.23
CA ASP A 450 13.98 -8.92 23.64
C ASP A 450 15.13 -9.26 24.60
N GLN A 451 15.96 -10.23 24.25
CA GLN A 451 17.04 -10.71 25.11
C GLN A 451 18.02 -9.61 25.53
N THR A 452 18.20 -8.57 24.75
CA THR A 452 19.07 -7.42 25.06
C THR A 452 18.38 -6.44 26.00
N GLY A 453 17.07 -6.44 26.07
CA GLY A 453 16.24 -5.48 26.78
C GLY A 453 16.21 -4.08 26.14
N ALA A 454 16.79 -3.92 24.95
CA ALA A 454 17.05 -2.62 24.35
C ALA A 454 16.53 -2.45 22.91
N ALA A 455 16.34 -3.53 22.16
CA ALA A 455 16.00 -3.43 20.74
C ALA A 455 14.49 -3.33 20.48
N ALA A 456 13.68 -4.10 21.19
CA ALA A 456 12.23 -4.11 21.05
C ALA A 456 11.52 -4.49 22.34
N MET A 457 10.31 -3.96 22.53
CA MET A 457 9.41 -4.39 23.59
C MET A 457 7.99 -4.58 23.03
N VAL A 458 7.25 -5.46 23.69
CA VAL A 458 5.82 -5.69 23.42
C VAL A 458 5.04 -5.67 24.74
N LYS A 459 3.76 -5.29 24.67
CA LYS A 459 2.88 -5.26 25.84
C LYS A 459 1.44 -5.53 25.40
N PRO A 460 0.71 -6.44 26.07
CA PRO A 460 -0.74 -6.52 25.90
C PRO A 460 -1.41 -5.25 26.46
N VAL A 461 -2.33 -4.66 25.70
CA VAL A 461 -3.09 -3.46 26.07
C VAL A 461 -4.56 -3.72 25.87
N VAL A 462 -5.39 -3.36 26.82
CA VAL A 462 -6.86 -3.39 26.69
C VAL A 462 -7.34 -1.96 26.47
N GLU A 463 -8.00 -1.74 25.36
CA GLU A 463 -8.50 -0.44 24.95
C GLU A 463 -9.93 -0.17 25.41
N GLU A 464 -10.41 1.06 25.23
CA GLU A 464 -11.75 1.52 25.65
C GLU A 464 -12.90 0.71 24.99
N ASN A 465 -12.67 0.13 23.80
CA ASN A 465 -13.62 -0.76 23.14
C ASN A 465 -13.73 -2.16 23.79
N GLY A 466 -12.91 -2.42 24.81
CA GLY A 466 -12.84 -3.70 25.51
C GLY A 466 -11.99 -4.77 24.80
N GLU A 467 -11.43 -4.45 23.64
CA GLU A 467 -10.55 -5.36 22.88
C GLU A 467 -9.12 -5.32 23.42
N THR A 468 -8.44 -6.44 23.26
CA THR A 468 -7.02 -6.57 23.65
C THR A 468 -6.15 -6.51 22.40
N TYR A 469 -5.12 -5.68 22.47
CA TYR A 469 -4.13 -5.51 21.41
C TYR A 469 -2.75 -5.91 21.92
N LEU A 470 -1.87 -6.34 21.02
CA LEU A 470 -0.45 -6.45 21.29
C LEU A 470 0.24 -5.19 20.76
N TRP A 471 0.64 -4.30 21.66
CA TRP A 471 1.42 -3.12 21.35
C TRP A 471 2.89 -3.47 21.23
N GLN A 472 3.59 -2.86 20.27
CA GLN A 472 5.02 -2.99 20.05
C GLN A 472 5.69 -1.63 20.03
N LYS A 473 6.90 -1.52 20.60
CA LYS A 473 7.79 -0.38 20.43
C LYS A 473 9.20 -0.85 20.06
N ALA A 474 9.78 -0.19 19.05
CA ALA A 474 11.14 -0.41 18.59
C ALA A 474 11.68 0.83 17.89
N TYR A 475 12.99 0.89 17.71
CA TYR A 475 13.67 1.89 16.91
C TYR A 475 14.54 1.21 15.87
N ALA A 476 14.34 1.56 14.59
CA ALA A 476 15.21 1.15 13.50
C ALA A 476 16.17 2.30 13.16
N PHE A 477 17.42 1.97 12.95
CA PHE A 477 18.45 2.91 12.52
C PHE A 477 19.20 2.34 11.32
N LEU A 478 19.34 3.13 10.27
CA LEU A 478 20.12 2.78 9.09
C LEU A 478 21.29 3.77 8.95
N PRO A 479 22.55 3.29 8.86
CA PRO A 479 23.69 4.17 8.67
C PRO A 479 23.53 5.11 7.47
N GLY A 480 23.77 6.41 7.70
CA GLY A 480 23.62 7.46 6.66
C GLY A 480 22.20 7.97 6.45
N LEU A 481 21.23 7.39 7.17
CA LEU A 481 19.83 7.85 7.23
C LEU A 481 19.46 8.25 8.65
N THR A 482 18.18 8.53 8.89
CA THR A 482 17.67 8.91 10.22
C THR A 482 17.11 7.72 10.98
N VAL A 483 16.61 7.95 12.21
CA VAL A 483 15.90 6.94 13.00
C VAL A 483 14.46 6.78 12.49
N LEU A 484 13.94 5.57 12.58
CA LEU A 484 12.54 5.24 12.37
C LEU A 484 11.98 4.60 13.65
N PRO A 485 11.12 5.29 14.40
CA PRO A 485 10.42 4.71 15.54
C PRO A 485 9.25 3.84 15.05
N THR A 486 8.91 2.85 15.86
CA THR A 486 7.70 2.04 15.74
C THR A 486 7.01 2.01 17.09
N SER A 487 5.75 2.42 17.17
CA SER A 487 4.90 2.35 18.35
C SER A 487 3.45 2.11 17.94
N ASN A 488 3.10 0.86 17.66
CA ASN A 488 1.80 0.52 17.09
C ASN A 488 1.24 -0.81 17.63
N TYR A 489 -0.04 -1.04 17.36
CA TYR A 489 -0.67 -2.34 17.59
C TYR A 489 -0.37 -3.27 16.41
N VAL A 490 0.26 -4.41 16.70
CA VAL A 490 0.63 -5.41 15.70
C VAL A 490 -0.47 -6.42 15.43
N GLY A 491 -1.47 -6.50 16.29
CA GLY A 491 -2.64 -7.34 16.13
C GLY A 491 -3.60 -7.23 17.31
N GLN A 492 -4.85 -7.56 17.04
CA GLN A 492 -5.93 -7.69 18.02
C GLN A 492 -6.05 -9.15 18.47
N LYS A 493 -6.24 -9.39 19.77
CA LYS A 493 -6.56 -10.72 20.30
C LYS A 493 -7.92 -11.16 19.75
N VAL A 494 -7.98 -12.38 19.23
CA VAL A 494 -9.21 -12.96 18.69
C VAL A 494 -9.48 -14.30 19.37
N GLU A 495 -10.75 -14.57 19.64
CA GLU A 495 -11.16 -15.84 20.22
C GLU A 495 -11.47 -16.84 19.11
N PRO A 496 -10.88 -18.05 19.14
CA PRO A 496 -11.20 -19.11 18.19
C PRO A 496 -12.70 -19.39 18.19
N ALA A 497 -13.28 -19.51 16.99
CA ALA A 497 -14.69 -19.87 16.85
C ALA A 497 -14.84 -21.38 16.60
N GLN A 498 -15.79 -22.00 17.32
CA GLN A 498 -16.16 -23.37 17.03
C GLN A 498 -17.25 -23.37 15.94
N LEU A 499 -16.93 -23.97 14.81
CA LEU A 499 -17.87 -24.14 13.71
C LEU A 499 -18.73 -25.39 13.92
N THR A 500 -19.93 -25.39 13.35
CA THR A 500 -20.73 -26.63 13.25
C THR A 500 -20.08 -27.56 12.21
N GLU A 501 -20.34 -28.85 12.29
CA GLU A 501 -19.72 -29.86 11.42
C GLU A 501 -19.96 -29.57 9.93
N ASP A 502 -21.15 -29.09 9.57
CA ASP A 502 -21.50 -28.72 8.19
C ASP A 502 -20.80 -27.47 7.71
N VAL A 503 -20.64 -26.46 8.55
CA VAL A 503 -19.88 -25.24 8.23
C VAL A 503 -18.39 -25.56 8.10
N GLN A 504 -17.81 -26.34 9.01
CA GLN A 504 -16.42 -26.77 8.93
C GLN A 504 -16.16 -27.57 7.64
N ALA A 505 -17.04 -28.53 7.32
CA ALA A 505 -16.88 -29.32 6.10
C ALA A 505 -16.97 -28.48 4.82
N ALA A 506 -17.79 -27.41 4.82
CA ALA A 506 -17.83 -26.46 3.70
C ALA A 506 -16.50 -25.71 3.58
N TRP A 507 -15.98 -25.15 4.67
CA TRP A 507 -14.72 -24.37 4.63
C TRP A 507 -13.50 -25.26 4.40
N ASP A 508 -13.46 -26.51 4.87
CA ASP A 508 -12.42 -27.48 4.51
C ASP A 508 -12.34 -27.69 2.98
N LYS A 509 -13.49 -27.65 2.30
CA LYS A 509 -13.57 -27.71 0.84
C LYS A 509 -13.07 -26.39 0.20
N TRP A 510 -13.58 -25.24 0.67
CA TRP A 510 -13.20 -23.93 0.13
C TRP A 510 -11.70 -23.65 0.32
N ASN A 511 -11.13 -24.01 1.47
CA ASN A 511 -9.72 -23.83 1.81
C ASN A 511 -8.74 -24.55 0.86
N THR A 512 -9.22 -25.55 0.13
CA THR A 512 -8.41 -26.33 -0.84
C THR A 512 -8.76 -26.03 -2.29
N THR A 513 -9.73 -25.15 -2.55
CA THR A 513 -10.17 -24.81 -3.91
C THR A 513 -9.36 -23.63 -4.43
N SER A 514 -8.64 -23.83 -5.53
CA SER A 514 -7.99 -22.74 -6.25
C SER A 514 -9.00 -22.03 -7.14
N VAL A 515 -9.05 -20.70 -7.08
CA VAL A 515 -9.94 -19.87 -7.90
C VAL A 515 -9.16 -18.87 -8.73
N LEU A 516 -9.68 -18.55 -9.92
CA LEU A 516 -9.10 -17.66 -10.92
C LEU A 516 -9.97 -16.40 -11.07
N PRO A 517 -9.39 -15.20 -11.19
CA PRO A 517 -10.16 -13.96 -11.34
C PRO A 517 -10.85 -13.88 -12.69
N LEU A 518 -12.02 -13.26 -12.73
CA LEU A 518 -12.86 -13.17 -13.91
C LEU A 518 -13.08 -11.75 -14.40
N ASN A 519 -13.27 -10.78 -13.49
CA ASN A 519 -13.72 -9.41 -13.85
C ASN A 519 -12.64 -8.34 -13.70
N GLU A 520 -11.37 -8.74 -13.57
CA GLU A 520 -10.25 -7.78 -13.64
C GLU A 520 -10.04 -7.27 -15.06
N LYS A 521 -9.79 -5.97 -15.18
CA LYS A 521 -9.49 -5.34 -16.48
C LYS A 521 -8.24 -5.95 -17.10
N TYR A 522 -8.22 -6.07 -18.44
CA TYR A 522 -7.09 -6.67 -19.15
C TYR A 522 -5.77 -5.92 -18.97
N SER A 523 -5.78 -4.63 -18.61
CA SER A 523 -4.60 -3.81 -18.31
C SER A 523 -4.18 -3.87 -16.84
N SER A 524 -4.88 -4.62 -15.99
CA SER A 524 -4.60 -4.68 -14.54
C SER A 524 -3.24 -5.30 -14.24
N GLN A 525 -2.55 -4.71 -13.26
CA GLN A 525 -1.27 -5.22 -12.73
C GLN A 525 -1.42 -6.55 -11.98
N VAL A 526 -2.64 -6.91 -11.58
CA VAL A 526 -2.96 -8.23 -10.97
C VAL A 526 -2.48 -9.38 -11.85
N TRP A 527 -2.48 -9.21 -13.18
CA TRP A 527 -2.05 -10.25 -14.13
C TRP A 527 -0.54 -10.52 -14.17
N LEU A 528 0.30 -9.77 -13.44
CA LEU A 528 1.76 -9.94 -13.49
C LEU A 528 2.26 -11.28 -12.95
N SER A 529 1.48 -11.93 -12.11
CA SER A 529 1.77 -13.30 -11.67
C SER A 529 0.49 -14.06 -11.40
N LEU A 530 0.51 -15.37 -11.64
CA LEU A 530 -0.63 -16.21 -11.28
C LEU A 530 -0.87 -16.20 -9.76
N GLY A 531 0.18 -16.03 -8.96
CA GLY A 531 0.07 -15.91 -7.51
C GLY A 531 -0.61 -14.63 -7.04
N SER A 532 -0.60 -13.54 -7.86
CA SER A 532 -1.36 -12.31 -7.61
C SER A 532 -2.77 -12.40 -8.18
N ALA A 533 -2.93 -13.09 -9.32
CA ALA A 533 -4.19 -13.20 -10.03
C ALA A 533 -5.14 -14.24 -9.41
N ALA A 534 -4.61 -15.35 -8.90
CA ALA A 534 -5.40 -16.47 -8.39
C ALA A 534 -5.32 -16.58 -6.87
N VAL A 535 -6.42 -16.92 -6.23
CA VAL A 535 -6.43 -17.35 -4.82
C VAL A 535 -6.30 -18.87 -4.81
N THR A 536 -5.20 -19.37 -4.30
CA THR A 536 -4.90 -20.81 -4.31
C THR A 536 -5.32 -21.52 -3.03
N GLU A 537 -5.43 -20.79 -1.92
CA GLU A 537 -5.79 -21.30 -0.60
C GLU A 537 -6.47 -20.18 0.21
N LEU A 538 -7.44 -20.53 1.03
CA LEU A 538 -8.05 -19.66 2.06
C LEU A 538 -7.72 -20.29 3.43
N PRO A 539 -6.48 -20.17 3.94
CA PRO A 539 -6.03 -20.95 5.07
C PRO A 539 -6.67 -20.51 6.38
N GLU A 540 -7.16 -21.49 7.14
CA GLU A 540 -7.65 -21.34 8.51
C GLU A 540 -6.46 -21.47 9.48
N TYR A 541 -5.73 -20.38 9.71
CA TYR A 541 -4.62 -20.36 10.67
C TYR A 541 -5.10 -20.28 12.13
N ILE A 542 -6.24 -19.63 12.35
CA ILE A 542 -6.92 -19.53 13.64
C ILE A 542 -8.27 -20.24 13.49
N PRO A 543 -8.64 -21.18 14.39
CA PRO A 543 -9.90 -21.90 14.25
C PRO A 543 -11.10 -20.98 14.08
N GLY A 544 -11.86 -21.15 12.99
CA GLY A 544 -13.01 -20.33 12.62
C GLY A 544 -12.69 -19.01 11.94
N TYR A 545 -11.44 -18.82 11.46
CA TYR A 545 -11.03 -17.63 10.73
C TYR A 545 -10.26 -17.97 9.45
N VAL A 546 -10.54 -17.23 8.39
CA VAL A 546 -9.73 -17.17 7.17
C VAL A 546 -8.97 -15.83 7.18
N GLY A 547 -7.67 -15.87 7.40
CA GLY A 547 -6.91 -14.63 7.60
C GLY A 547 -7.44 -13.82 8.81
N ALA A 548 -7.83 -12.56 8.57
CA ALA A 548 -8.45 -11.68 9.56
C ALA A 548 -9.99 -11.71 9.52
N GLN A 549 -10.60 -12.60 8.71
CA GLN A 549 -12.03 -12.71 8.55
C GLN A 549 -12.58 -13.90 9.38
N LYS A 550 -13.60 -13.64 10.19
CA LYS A 550 -14.31 -14.66 10.93
C LYS A 550 -15.31 -15.39 10.02
N ILE A 551 -15.31 -16.71 10.04
CA ILE A 551 -16.31 -17.54 9.36
C ILE A 551 -17.65 -17.36 10.08
N VAL A 552 -18.69 -16.95 9.34
CA VAL A 552 -20.05 -16.70 9.89
C VAL A 552 -21.00 -17.85 9.60
N ASP A 553 -20.88 -18.42 8.41
CA ASP A 553 -21.67 -19.57 7.95
C ASP A 553 -20.91 -20.35 6.86
N ALA A 554 -21.57 -21.30 6.20
CA ALA A 554 -20.97 -22.15 5.18
C ALA A 554 -20.47 -21.38 3.93
N ASN A 555 -20.90 -20.13 3.74
CA ASN A 555 -20.68 -19.35 2.52
C ASN A 555 -20.01 -18.00 2.76
N HIS A 556 -20.01 -17.48 4.01
CA HIS A 556 -19.60 -16.11 4.28
C HIS A 556 -18.56 -16.01 5.39
N THR A 557 -17.63 -15.11 5.17
CA THR A 557 -16.77 -14.57 6.24
C THR A 557 -17.08 -13.09 6.46
N GLN A 558 -16.71 -12.58 7.62
CA GLN A 558 -16.73 -11.14 7.93
C GLN A 558 -15.39 -10.71 8.47
N PHE A 559 -14.87 -9.62 7.95
CA PHE A 559 -13.69 -8.95 8.50
C PHE A 559 -13.94 -8.62 9.98
N ALA A 560 -13.06 -9.08 10.87
CA ALA A 560 -13.34 -9.17 12.30
C ALA A 560 -12.33 -8.44 13.20
N VAL A 561 -11.26 -7.84 12.64
CA VAL A 561 -10.25 -7.15 13.43
C VAL A 561 -10.36 -5.64 13.26
N GLN A 562 -10.12 -4.89 14.34
CA GLN A 562 -10.19 -3.44 14.40
C GLN A 562 -8.86 -2.91 14.94
N VAL A 563 -7.84 -2.86 14.08
CA VAL A 563 -6.48 -2.46 14.47
C VAL A 563 -6.16 -1.10 13.87
N PRO A 564 -5.82 -0.09 14.69
CA PRO A 564 -5.37 1.22 14.20
C PRO A 564 -4.11 1.16 13.34
N GLY A 565 -3.85 2.20 12.57
CA GLY A 565 -2.66 2.34 11.72
C GLY A 565 -2.72 1.51 10.44
N ASN A 566 -1.64 0.82 10.09
CA ASN A 566 -1.57 -0.01 8.88
C ASN A 566 -2.01 -1.46 9.10
N ALA A 567 -2.04 -1.94 10.33
CA ALA A 567 -2.30 -3.35 10.63
C ALA A 567 -3.77 -3.75 10.46
N GLY A 568 -4.70 -2.78 10.36
CA GLY A 568 -6.14 -3.02 10.12
C GLY A 568 -6.62 -2.65 8.72
N ARG A 569 -5.73 -2.18 7.82
CA ARG A 569 -6.11 -1.71 6.47
C ARG A 569 -6.50 -2.86 5.52
N ASP A 570 -7.17 -2.51 4.44
CA ASP A 570 -7.49 -3.42 3.32
C ASP A 570 -8.28 -4.67 3.77
N GLY A 571 -9.22 -4.50 4.70
CA GLY A 571 -10.13 -5.54 5.14
C GLY A 571 -11.12 -5.93 4.04
N SER A 572 -11.63 -7.17 4.10
CA SER A 572 -12.63 -7.65 3.17
C SER A 572 -13.54 -8.69 3.80
N ASP A 573 -14.78 -8.72 3.35
CA ASP A 573 -15.66 -9.87 3.52
C ASP A 573 -15.50 -10.79 2.31
N VAL A 574 -15.60 -12.10 2.51
CA VAL A 574 -15.55 -13.09 1.43
C VAL A 574 -16.86 -13.86 1.39
N THR A 575 -17.39 -14.01 0.19
CA THR A 575 -18.54 -14.89 -0.08
C THR A 575 -18.11 -15.99 -1.04
N VAL A 576 -18.46 -17.25 -0.71
CA VAL A 576 -18.17 -18.42 -1.55
C VAL A 576 -19.48 -19.16 -1.79
N TRP A 577 -19.73 -19.61 -3.03
CA TRP A 577 -20.92 -20.39 -3.37
C TRP A 577 -20.65 -21.38 -4.50
N GLU A 578 -21.58 -22.30 -4.72
CA GLU A 578 -21.56 -23.21 -5.87
C GLU A 578 -22.68 -22.85 -6.84
N GLU A 579 -22.36 -22.78 -8.12
CA GLU A 579 -23.31 -22.54 -9.19
C GLU A 579 -22.83 -23.24 -10.47
N ASP A 580 -23.73 -23.92 -11.15
CA ASP A 580 -23.45 -24.68 -12.40
C ASP A 580 -22.29 -25.68 -12.33
N GLY A 581 -22.05 -26.23 -11.13
CA GLY A 581 -20.99 -27.21 -10.89
C GLY A 581 -19.61 -26.61 -10.65
N HIS A 582 -19.49 -25.30 -10.53
CA HIS A 582 -18.29 -24.56 -10.21
C HIS A 582 -18.39 -23.84 -8.87
N VAL A 583 -17.26 -23.67 -8.21
CA VAL A 583 -17.14 -22.82 -7.03
C VAL A 583 -16.87 -21.39 -7.45
N TRP A 584 -17.63 -20.47 -6.90
CA TRP A 584 -17.49 -19.04 -7.10
C TRP A 584 -17.07 -18.37 -5.79
N MET A 585 -16.29 -17.31 -5.91
CA MET A 585 -15.87 -16.47 -4.77
C MET A 585 -15.98 -15.00 -5.13
N SER A 586 -16.42 -14.19 -4.20
CA SER A 586 -16.41 -12.73 -4.30
C SER A 586 -15.71 -12.11 -3.10
N ALA A 587 -14.80 -11.17 -3.37
CA ALA A 587 -14.10 -10.38 -2.35
C ALA A 587 -13.78 -8.99 -2.92
N GLN A 588 -14.10 -7.92 -2.22
CA GLN A 588 -13.78 -6.52 -2.60
C GLN A 588 -14.20 -6.11 -4.03
N GLY A 589 -15.30 -6.66 -4.55
CA GLY A 589 -15.74 -6.40 -5.93
C GLY A 589 -15.10 -7.32 -6.99
N LEU A 590 -14.06 -8.08 -6.63
CA LEU A 590 -13.52 -9.12 -7.49
C LEU A 590 -14.40 -10.36 -7.47
N LEU A 591 -14.56 -10.95 -8.65
CA LEU A 591 -15.24 -12.22 -8.86
C LEU A 591 -14.24 -13.27 -9.33
N TYR A 592 -14.33 -14.45 -8.73
CA TYR A 592 -13.48 -15.59 -9.05
C TYR A 592 -14.35 -16.83 -9.31
N ALA A 593 -13.83 -17.75 -10.12
CA ALA A 593 -14.38 -19.11 -10.23
C ALA A 593 -13.28 -20.16 -10.07
N ASP A 594 -13.65 -21.39 -9.68
CA ASP A 594 -12.66 -22.43 -9.48
C ASP A 594 -11.83 -22.73 -10.74
N ALA A 595 -10.59 -23.20 -10.55
CA ALA A 595 -9.65 -23.42 -11.65
C ALA A 595 -10.12 -24.47 -12.69
N SER A 596 -11.20 -25.24 -12.40
CA SER A 596 -11.76 -26.19 -13.37
C SER A 596 -12.50 -25.52 -14.53
N ILE A 597 -12.81 -24.21 -14.45
CA ILE A 597 -13.33 -23.42 -15.58
C ILE A 597 -12.32 -23.37 -16.74
N ALA A 598 -11.01 -23.52 -16.46
CA ALA A 598 -9.99 -23.47 -17.47
C ALA A 598 -10.05 -24.69 -18.41
N GLN A 599 -10.45 -24.45 -19.65
CA GLN A 599 -10.57 -25.49 -20.66
C GLN A 599 -9.19 -25.76 -21.33
N PRO A 600 -8.93 -26.96 -21.86
CA PRO A 600 -7.75 -27.19 -22.69
C PRO A 600 -7.74 -26.24 -23.88
N ILE A 601 -6.58 -25.56 -24.13
CA ILE A 601 -6.47 -24.66 -25.28
C ILE A 601 -6.51 -25.44 -26.58
N TYR A 602 -7.31 -24.95 -27.54
CA TYR A 602 -7.32 -25.46 -28.90
C TYR A 602 -6.46 -24.60 -29.81
N CYS A 603 -5.47 -25.20 -30.45
CA CYS A 603 -4.52 -24.53 -31.36
C CYS A 603 -4.68 -24.99 -32.82
N GLY A 604 -5.82 -25.58 -33.19
CA GLY A 604 -6.06 -26.06 -34.56
C GLY A 604 -6.48 -24.93 -35.53
N ALA A 605 -6.83 -25.31 -36.75
CA ALA A 605 -7.26 -24.35 -37.77
C ALA A 605 -8.51 -23.59 -37.32
N GLY A 606 -8.46 -22.25 -37.42
CA GLY A 606 -9.56 -21.38 -37.01
C GLY A 606 -9.76 -21.26 -35.51
N ALA A 607 -8.74 -21.56 -34.69
CA ALA A 607 -8.78 -21.41 -33.23
C ALA A 607 -8.97 -19.93 -32.83
N TYR A 608 -9.90 -19.70 -31.92
CA TYR A 608 -10.11 -18.37 -31.34
C TYR A 608 -10.71 -18.47 -29.95
N SER A 609 -10.50 -17.45 -29.13
CA SER A 609 -11.21 -17.21 -27.89
C SER A 609 -11.97 -15.88 -27.99
N THR A 610 -13.09 -15.74 -27.31
CA THR A 610 -13.88 -14.50 -27.30
C THR A 610 -14.32 -14.21 -25.88
N VAL A 611 -14.11 -12.97 -25.41
CA VAL A 611 -14.73 -12.47 -24.18
C VAL A 611 -16.24 -12.35 -24.42
N GLN A 612 -17.02 -13.05 -23.61
CA GLN A 612 -18.48 -13.08 -23.76
C GLN A 612 -19.12 -11.79 -23.23
N PRO A 613 -20.43 -11.57 -23.39
CA PRO A 613 -21.13 -10.38 -22.88
C PRO A 613 -21.01 -10.19 -21.36
N ASP A 614 -20.62 -11.22 -20.60
CA ASP A 614 -20.32 -11.16 -19.16
C ASP A 614 -19.04 -10.36 -18.84
N GLY A 615 -18.18 -10.11 -19.84
CA GLY A 615 -16.90 -9.44 -19.68
C GLY A 615 -15.83 -10.26 -18.95
N TYR A 616 -16.09 -11.53 -18.68
CA TYR A 616 -15.19 -12.36 -17.87
C TYR A 616 -13.99 -12.86 -18.69
N ALA A 617 -12.83 -12.85 -18.03
CA ALA A 617 -11.62 -13.44 -18.57
C ALA A 617 -11.82 -14.94 -18.88
N ARG A 618 -11.23 -15.39 -20.00
CA ARG A 618 -11.28 -16.78 -20.45
C ARG A 618 -9.97 -17.48 -20.12
N TRP A 619 -10.08 -18.53 -19.34
CA TRP A 619 -8.92 -19.30 -18.86
C TRP A 619 -8.76 -20.61 -19.61
N TYR A 620 -7.52 -20.95 -19.93
CA TYR A 620 -7.17 -22.18 -20.64
C TYR A 620 -5.95 -22.86 -20.00
N THR A 621 -5.96 -24.18 -19.96
CA THR A 621 -4.78 -25.00 -19.64
C THR A 621 -4.00 -25.30 -20.91
N VAL A 622 -2.68 -25.25 -20.84
CA VAL A 622 -1.79 -25.55 -21.97
C VAL A 622 -1.85 -27.05 -22.34
N GLY A 623 -1.78 -27.93 -21.34
CA GLY A 623 -1.93 -29.38 -21.51
C GLY A 623 -1.07 -29.94 -22.67
N SER A 624 -1.73 -30.60 -23.64
CA SER A 624 -1.08 -31.21 -24.79
C SER A 624 -0.50 -30.23 -25.83
N ALA A 625 -0.79 -28.94 -25.71
CA ALA A 625 -0.23 -27.90 -26.57
C ALA A 625 1.14 -27.39 -26.09
N ALA A 626 1.67 -27.93 -24.99
CA ALA A 626 3.02 -27.62 -24.50
C ALA A 626 4.09 -27.78 -25.57
N GLY A 627 5.00 -26.82 -25.69
CA GLY A 627 6.05 -26.79 -26.70
C GLY A 627 5.60 -26.24 -28.07
N LEU A 628 4.31 -26.05 -28.33
CA LEU A 628 3.89 -25.37 -29.54
C LEU A 628 4.19 -23.87 -29.40
N THR A 629 4.66 -23.26 -30.48
CA THR A 629 4.72 -21.80 -30.59
C THR A 629 3.45 -21.32 -31.24
N ILE A 630 2.72 -20.45 -30.56
CA ILE A 630 1.50 -19.84 -31.07
C ILE A 630 1.70 -18.34 -31.30
N GLN A 631 0.99 -17.81 -32.27
CA GLN A 631 0.76 -16.39 -32.49
C GLN A 631 -0.68 -16.06 -32.08
N VAL A 632 -0.86 -14.96 -31.35
CA VAL A 632 -2.16 -14.46 -30.93
C VAL A 632 -2.39 -13.09 -31.58
N GLU A 633 -3.43 -12.97 -32.38
CA GLU A 633 -3.88 -11.70 -32.95
C GLU A 633 -5.14 -11.25 -32.20
N ILE A 634 -5.15 -9.99 -31.73
CA ILE A 634 -6.21 -9.43 -30.87
C ILE A 634 -7.09 -8.53 -31.72
N GLU A 635 -8.41 -8.77 -31.71
CA GLU A 635 -9.43 -7.92 -32.29
C GLU A 635 -10.27 -7.28 -31.16
N GLY A 636 -10.29 -5.95 -31.07
CA GLY A 636 -10.91 -5.20 -29.98
C GLY A 636 -9.93 -4.93 -28.83
N ASN A 637 -10.45 -4.41 -27.70
CA ASN A 637 -9.64 -4.10 -26.52
C ASN A 637 -9.46 -5.36 -25.68
N GLY A 638 -8.22 -5.77 -25.46
CA GLY A 638 -7.92 -6.96 -24.67
C GLY A 638 -6.44 -7.26 -24.57
N GLY A 639 -6.11 -8.24 -23.75
CA GLY A 639 -4.76 -8.74 -23.54
C GLY A 639 -4.74 -10.23 -23.22
N PHE A 640 -3.60 -10.86 -23.46
CA PHE A 640 -3.37 -12.23 -23.03
C PHE A 640 -2.17 -12.33 -22.10
N TYR A 641 -2.24 -13.33 -21.23
CA TYR A 641 -1.25 -13.63 -20.21
C TYR A 641 -0.98 -15.13 -20.21
N VAL A 642 0.28 -15.52 -20.35
CA VAL A 642 0.71 -16.92 -20.31
C VAL A 642 1.59 -17.12 -19.09
N TYR A 643 1.19 -18.02 -18.21
CA TYR A 643 1.95 -18.38 -17.02
C TYR A 643 2.57 -19.76 -17.18
N ASP A 644 3.78 -19.92 -16.66
CA ASP A 644 4.44 -21.23 -16.59
C ASP A 644 3.89 -22.09 -15.42
N GLY A 645 4.39 -23.32 -15.33
CA GLY A 645 3.99 -24.24 -14.27
C GLY A 645 4.39 -23.81 -12.84
N THR A 646 5.13 -22.71 -12.68
CA THR A 646 5.45 -22.08 -11.38
C THR A 646 4.54 -20.90 -11.05
N GLY A 647 3.69 -20.49 -12.01
CA GLY A 647 2.84 -19.30 -11.91
C GLY A 647 3.54 -17.99 -12.29
N SER A 648 4.77 -18.07 -12.82
CA SER A 648 5.49 -16.89 -13.32
C SER A 648 4.97 -16.49 -14.71
N LEU A 649 4.90 -15.19 -14.99
CA LEU A 649 4.48 -14.68 -16.30
C LEU A 649 5.56 -14.99 -17.34
N ALA A 650 5.22 -15.79 -18.35
CA ALA A 650 6.10 -16.17 -19.44
C ALA A 650 5.97 -15.24 -20.65
N ALA A 651 4.74 -14.79 -20.96
CA ALA A 651 4.47 -13.85 -22.05
C ALA A 651 3.19 -13.07 -21.78
N SER A 652 3.14 -11.83 -22.27
CA SER A 652 1.95 -10.98 -22.22
C SER A 652 1.95 -9.95 -23.34
N SER A 653 0.81 -9.79 -24.00
CA SER A 653 0.60 -8.72 -24.96
C SER A 653 0.55 -7.34 -24.31
N VAL A 654 0.10 -7.24 -23.07
CA VAL A 654 -0.03 -5.97 -22.33
C VAL A 654 1.30 -5.53 -21.74
N VAL A 655 2.00 -6.46 -21.07
CA VAL A 655 3.23 -6.13 -20.32
C VAL A 655 4.44 -5.94 -21.23
N TRP A 656 4.58 -6.80 -22.23
CA TRP A 656 5.78 -6.77 -23.11
C TRP A 656 5.47 -6.65 -24.60
N GLY A 657 4.19 -6.51 -24.98
CA GLY A 657 3.79 -6.42 -26.36
C GLY A 657 3.94 -7.73 -27.14
N ASP A 658 4.00 -8.87 -26.42
CA ASP A 658 4.17 -10.16 -27.06
C ASP A 658 2.95 -10.48 -27.94
N SER A 659 3.22 -10.94 -29.17
CA SER A 659 2.20 -11.53 -30.05
C SER A 659 2.44 -13.02 -30.30
N THR A 660 3.61 -13.52 -29.89
CA THR A 660 4.06 -14.90 -30.11
C THR A 660 4.63 -15.47 -28.82
N VAL A 661 4.26 -16.71 -28.50
CA VAL A 661 4.77 -17.41 -27.31
C VAL A 661 4.91 -18.91 -27.55
N THR A 662 5.99 -19.50 -27.04
CA THR A 662 6.10 -20.96 -26.91
C THR A 662 5.42 -21.37 -25.61
N LEU A 663 4.38 -22.20 -25.72
CA LEU A 663 3.54 -22.60 -24.60
C LEU A 663 4.32 -23.45 -23.58
N PRO A 664 4.38 -23.03 -22.30
CA PRO A 664 5.15 -23.75 -21.29
C PRO A 664 4.44 -25.03 -20.82
N GLU A 665 5.23 -26.02 -20.36
CA GLU A 665 4.67 -27.20 -19.69
C GLU A 665 3.92 -26.81 -18.42
N ASN A 666 2.75 -27.42 -18.19
CA ASN A 666 1.86 -27.15 -17.05
C ASN A 666 1.44 -25.67 -16.94
N GLY A 667 1.50 -24.94 -18.04
CA GLY A 667 1.10 -23.53 -18.09
C GLY A 667 -0.40 -23.35 -18.16
N VAL A 668 -0.81 -22.10 -17.86
CA VAL A 668 -2.18 -21.61 -18.04
C VAL A 668 -2.17 -20.30 -18.82
N ILE A 669 -3.29 -20.00 -19.48
CA ILE A 669 -3.45 -18.80 -20.30
C ILE A 669 -4.73 -18.10 -19.88
N ALA A 670 -4.65 -16.77 -19.68
CA ALA A 670 -5.80 -15.90 -19.56
C ALA A 670 -5.94 -15.02 -20.80
N PHE A 671 -7.14 -14.91 -21.32
CA PHE A 671 -7.56 -13.88 -22.27
C PHE A 671 -8.55 -12.97 -21.58
N ALA A 672 -8.19 -11.72 -21.36
CA ALA A 672 -9.01 -10.70 -20.72
C ALA A 672 -9.27 -9.55 -21.70
N GLY A 673 -10.43 -8.90 -21.63
CA GLY A 673 -10.76 -7.81 -22.53
C GLY A 673 -12.21 -7.34 -22.38
N ASP A 674 -12.57 -6.34 -23.17
CA ASP A 674 -13.95 -5.90 -23.25
C ASP A 674 -14.85 -6.99 -23.86
N ALA A 675 -16.13 -6.95 -23.51
CA ALA A 675 -17.11 -7.87 -24.08
C ALA A 675 -17.07 -7.83 -25.62
N GLY A 676 -16.85 -8.98 -26.25
CA GLY A 676 -16.71 -9.12 -27.69
C GLY A 676 -15.26 -9.11 -28.21
N ALA A 677 -14.27 -8.81 -27.38
CA ALA A 677 -12.86 -8.92 -27.78
C ALA A 677 -12.53 -10.36 -28.21
N ARG A 678 -11.77 -10.51 -29.30
CA ARG A 678 -11.41 -11.79 -29.89
C ARG A 678 -9.91 -11.98 -29.95
N PHE A 679 -9.47 -13.22 -29.71
CA PHE A 679 -8.10 -13.66 -29.74
C PHE A 679 -7.94 -14.79 -30.73
N HIS A 680 -7.44 -14.48 -31.93
CA HIS A 680 -7.20 -15.48 -32.99
C HIS A 680 -5.85 -16.19 -32.70
N ILE A 681 -5.89 -17.51 -32.64
CA ILE A 681 -4.76 -18.33 -32.27
C ILE A 681 -4.30 -19.13 -33.48
N SER A 682 -3.04 -18.98 -33.85
CA SER A 682 -2.44 -19.77 -34.93
C SER A 682 -1.11 -20.38 -34.46
N VAL A 683 -0.82 -21.61 -34.94
CA VAL A 683 0.46 -22.27 -34.66
C VAL A 683 1.50 -21.74 -35.62
N VAL A 684 2.61 -21.27 -35.09
CA VAL A 684 3.77 -20.88 -35.91
C VAL A 684 4.52 -22.17 -36.29
N PRO A 685 4.73 -22.44 -37.58
CA PRO A 685 5.50 -23.62 -37.98
C PRO A 685 6.90 -23.58 -37.40
N ALA A 686 7.41 -24.74 -36.94
CA ALA A 686 8.82 -24.86 -36.57
C ALA A 686 9.68 -24.55 -37.81
N ALA A 687 10.66 -23.63 -37.65
CA ALA A 687 11.55 -23.20 -38.72
C ALA A 687 12.47 -24.32 -39.18
#